data_ea86dc1c5713085ae37ba4b1faa7ceaa
#
_entry.id   ea86dc1c5713085ae37ba4b1faa7ceaa
#
_cell.length_a   1.000
_cell.length_b   1.000
_cell.length_c   1.000
_cell.angle_alpha   90.00
_cell.angle_beta   90.00
_cell.angle_gamma   90.00
#
_symmetry.space_group_name_H-M   'P 1'
#
loop_
_entity.id
_entity.type
_entity.pdbx_description
1 polymer ?
#
loop_
_entity_poly.entity_id
_entity_poly.type
_entity_poly.pdbx_seq_one_letter_code
_entity_poly.pdbx_strand_id
1 'polypeptide(L)'
;MNEALLSQLFLKDTAFHDLMRQHITNVLLIASTYDAFMMEEDGRVEEQIFFEYMSLNLSSPPRVTRVSNYDEAFAAISVKKFDLIIAMPGVDVSETFVKAKDFKRLYPDVPFVVLTPFSREVSRRLQNEDFSAVDYVFSWLGNVDLLVAIIKLIEDKMNADNDISQVGIQMILLVEDSVRFYSSILPTLYNFILRQSQRFSTEALNAHETMMRMRGRPKVMLARNYGEAVALYDKYRDHILGVISDVSFARDGVKDKQAGLKLARYLRSQDANLPIIIESSDVENAAHMQEFDGTFLDKNSKKLPVDLGNAIMKNFGFGDFVIINPATGEEIMRIHNLKELQDNIFKIPADSLLYHARHNHISRWLYSRALFPIAQVVKMHHFRDISEAPAVRQLFFDLIVKYRKMKNRGVVAEFHKDRFDRYSNFARIGKGSLGGKGRGLAFIDSIIKNNPECDNFEGAVIRIPHTVVLCTDIFDEFMEMNGLYPTALSNIPDAEILQAFLRAKLPESVQNDLYSLYDVFDGPLAVRSSSWLEDSHYQPFAGVYSTYMVPHFTDRDLTIRQLSDAVKGVYASVFFADSKAYMVATSNVIDQEKMAVIIQEAVGVQHGDYFYPSLSGVGRSLNYYPVGDEQPADGIAEVAVGLGKYIVDGGMSLRFSPRHPAHVLQTSTLDLALRDTQRYFYALSTTAGEGEFSIDEGFDIARLNVDDAGKQGFLKYLVSTYDYQNERIVDSDEGGGRKVVTFANVLRHDVFPLAQSLDFMLTKGQQEMGRPVEIEFAGVLGTTKEIREGNKGTLYWLQIRPMVDRREMLDEHVLNASPDQLLISSNNALGHGMMDGVQHVVMVKPEKFSMANNVLIAEEIAKINRNFTNSGEGYILVGVGRWGSSDTALGIPVKWPQISSARLIVEVAAPGNTIEPSQGTHFFQNLTSFGVGYFTVGMKRDVGMVDFDYLAAMPAVYESEFVRIVRFDSPLQVAINGMKGRGVVMKPHGKQLDNNT
;
A
#
# COMPACT_ATOMS: atom_id res chain seq x y z
N MET A 1 -31.05 -9.42 5.63
CA MET A 1 -30.63 -8.15 6.25
C MET A 1 -29.89 -7.34 5.20
N ASN A 2 -30.24 -6.06 5.06
CA ASN A 2 -29.83 -5.27 3.89
C ASN A 2 -28.30 -5.10 3.79
N GLU A 3 -27.70 -5.43 2.63
CA GLU A 3 -26.33 -5.08 2.25
C GLU A 3 -26.02 -3.58 2.47
N ALA A 4 -27.04 -2.74 2.39
CA ALA A 4 -26.96 -1.31 2.68
C ALA A 4 -26.61 -0.98 4.14
N LEU A 5 -27.04 -1.80 5.12
CA LEU A 5 -26.70 -1.60 6.51
C LEU A 5 -25.24 -2.00 6.78
N LEU A 6 -24.79 -3.05 6.13
CA LEU A 6 -23.39 -3.51 6.17
C LEU A 6 -22.44 -2.50 5.49
N SER A 7 -22.86 -1.87 4.40
CA SER A 7 -22.06 -0.87 3.70
C SER A 7 -21.94 0.44 4.48
N GLN A 8 -22.97 0.88 5.18
CA GLN A 8 -22.96 2.11 5.97
C GLN A 8 -22.16 2.00 7.29
N LEU A 9 -22.16 0.82 7.92
CA LEU A 9 -21.48 0.60 9.20
C LEU A 9 -19.96 0.37 9.08
N PHE A 10 -19.47 -0.01 7.88
CA PHE A 10 -18.08 -0.45 7.68
C PHE A 10 -17.11 0.60 7.16
N LEU A 11 -17.59 1.76 6.76
CA LEU A 11 -16.79 2.75 6.05
C LEU A 11 -15.95 3.67 6.95
N LYS A 12 -16.02 3.50 8.28
CA LYS A 12 -15.17 4.27 9.18
C LYS A 12 -14.08 3.38 9.78
N ASP A 13 -12.88 3.49 9.23
CA ASP A 13 -11.69 3.01 9.93
C ASP A 13 -11.63 3.67 11.31
N THR A 14 -11.19 2.91 12.34
CA THR A 14 -11.04 3.45 13.68
C THR A 14 -9.93 4.48 13.67
N ALA A 15 -10.27 5.74 13.83
CA ALA A 15 -9.31 6.85 13.85
C ALA A 15 -8.56 6.87 15.20
N PHE A 16 -7.68 5.88 15.43
CA PHE A 16 -6.90 5.79 16.67
C PHE A 16 -6.02 7.02 16.92
N HIS A 17 -5.68 7.79 15.88
CA HIS A 17 -4.92 9.04 16.02
C HIS A 17 -5.73 10.14 16.69
N ASP A 18 -7.07 10.09 16.63
CA ASP A 18 -7.96 11.04 17.29
C ASP A 18 -8.24 10.73 18.75
N LEU A 19 -7.76 9.58 19.24
CA LEU A 19 -7.91 9.15 20.60
C LEU A 19 -6.78 9.68 21.48
N MET A 20 -7.06 9.78 22.78
CA MET A 20 -6.09 10.25 23.79
C MET A 20 -5.47 11.60 23.38
N ARG A 21 -6.29 12.57 22.98
CA ARG A 21 -5.83 13.89 22.54
C ARG A 21 -5.15 14.68 23.64
N GLN A 22 -5.60 14.46 24.89
CA GLN A 22 -5.05 15.14 26.06
C GLN A 22 -4.07 14.22 26.78
N HIS A 23 -2.81 14.61 26.81
CA HIS A 23 -1.74 13.89 27.49
C HIS A 23 -1.15 14.73 28.61
N ILE A 24 -0.72 14.06 29.67
CA ILE A 24 0.08 14.67 30.72
C ILE A 24 1.53 14.69 30.24
N THR A 25 2.02 15.86 29.84
CA THR A 25 3.39 16.06 29.35
C THR A 25 4.32 16.67 30.39
N ASN A 26 3.78 17.51 31.31
CA ASN A 26 4.55 18.16 32.36
C ASN A 26 3.87 17.97 33.71
N VAL A 27 4.58 17.34 34.62
CA VAL A 27 4.13 17.13 36.01
C VAL A 27 4.92 18.04 36.95
N LEU A 28 4.23 18.77 37.79
CA LEU A 28 4.83 19.51 38.90
C LEU A 28 4.74 18.68 40.17
N LEU A 29 5.89 18.24 40.69
CA LEU A 29 5.99 17.47 41.92
C LEU A 29 6.43 18.43 43.06
N ILE A 30 5.54 18.66 44.02
CA ILE A 30 5.84 19.45 45.25
C ILE A 30 6.14 18.46 46.37
N ALA A 31 7.40 18.32 46.72
CA ALA A 31 7.83 17.37 47.73
C ALA A 31 9.05 17.90 48.46
N SER A 32 9.10 17.74 49.80
CA SER A 32 10.28 18.08 50.57
C SER A 32 11.52 17.33 50.04
N THR A 33 12.70 17.83 50.33
CA THR A 33 13.93 17.18 49.92
C THR A 33 14.05 15.75 50.43
N TYR A 34 13.50 15.49 51.63
CA TYR A 34 13.49 14.16 52.22
C TYR A 34 12.49 13.21 51.53
N ASP A 35 11.27 13.70 51.31
CA ASP A 35 10.23 12.89 50.64
C ASP A 35 10.64 12.55 49.21
N ALA A 36 11.23 13.51 48.52
CA ALA A 36 11.77 13.26 47.15
C ALA A 36 12.90 12.25 47.19
N PHE A 37 13.82 12.33 48.14
CA PHE A 37 14.87 11.35 48.28
C PHE A 37 14.32 9.93 48.51
N MET A 38 13.26 9.80 49.30
CA MET A 38 12.58 8.51 49.51
C MET A 38 11.90 7.98 48.26
N MET A 39 11.47 8.84 47.34
CA MET A 39 10.92 8.44 46.04
C MET A 39 12.01 8.10 45.01
N GLU A 40 13.21 8.60 45.20
CA GLU A 40 14.37 8.45 44.29
C GLU A 40 15.38 7.40 44.77
N GLU A 41 15.00 6.53 45.74
CA GLU A 41 15.89 5.50 46.28
C GLU A 41 16.44 4.56 45.18
N ASP A 42 15.62 4.23 44.17
CA ASP A 42 15.99 3.36 43.04
C ASP A 42 16.32 4.13 41.74
N GLY A 43 16.55 5.44 41.82
CA GLY A 43 16.83 6.32 40.70
C GLY A 43 15.89 7.52 40.62
N ARG A 44 16.14 8.47 39.71
CA ARG A 44 15.30 9.66 39.59
C ARG A 44 13.87 9.27 39.18
N VAL A 45 12.88 9.91 39.76
CA VAL A 45 11.45 9.64 39.47
C VAL A 45 11.18 9.73 37.97
N GLU A 46 11.76 10.70 37.28
CA GLU A 46 11.61 10.86 35.82
C GLU A 46 12.16 9.66 35.05
N GLU A 47 13.34 9.13 35.44
CA GLU A 47 13.95 7.96 34.82
C GLU A 47 13.14 6.69 35.07
N GLN A 48 12.64 6.51 36.28
CA GLN A 48 11.79 5.36 36.63
C GLN A 48 10.49 5.36 35.86
N ILE A 49 9.81 6.52 35.72
CA ILE A 49 8.61 6.68 34.88
C ILE A 49 8.96 6.38 33.42
N PHE A 50 10.11 6.87 32.93
CA PHE A 50 10.56 6.61 31.57
C PHE A 50 10.74 5.10 31.32
N PHE A 51 11.39 4.39 32.21
CA PHE A 51 11.55 2.94 32.09
C PHE A 51 10.23 2.19 32.09
N GLU A 52 9.28 2.56 32.96
CA GLU A 52 7.94 1.96 32.94
C GLU A 52 7.18 2.26 31.64
N TYR A 53 7.25 3.48 31.12
CA TYR A 53 6.67 3.81 29.82
C TYR A 53 7.26 2.97 28.68
N MET A 54 8.59 2.77 28.69
CA MET A 54 9.25 1.92 27.70
C MET A 54 8.85 0.45 27.85
N SER A 55 8.80 -0.08 29.09
CA SER A 55 8.42 -1.47 29.36
C SER A 55 6.99 -1.78 28.88
N LEU A 56 6.10 -0.82 28.98
CA LEU A 56 4.68 -0.91 28.59
C LEU A 56 4.43 -0.41 27.15
N ASN A 57 5.49 -0.09 26.40
CA ASN A 57 5.42 0.44 25.03
C ASN A 57 4.50 1.66 24.89
N LEU A 58 4.53 2.55 25.88
CA LEU A 58 3.78 3.80 25.89
C LEU A 58 4.58 4.92 25.24
N SER A 59 3.88 5.77 24.50
CA SER A 59 4.47 6.99 23.92
C SER A 59 4.46 8.15 24.89
N SER A 60 5.43 9.09 24.73
CA SER A 60 5.43 10.39 25.40
C SER A 60 5.46 10.34 26.94
N PRO A 61 6.55 9.83 27.55
CA PRO A 61 6.73 9.87 28.98
C PRO A 61 6.71 11.34 29.49
N PRO A 62 6.02 11.65 30.60
CA PRO A 62 5.93 13.00 31.12
C PRO A 62 7.25 13.46 31.71
N ARG A 63 7.51 14.76 31.63
CA ARG A 63 8.62 15.42 32.32
C ARG A 63 8.20 15.81 33.73
N VAL A 64 8.97 15.46 34.72
CA VAL A 64 8.71 15.80 36.11
C VAL A 64 9.59 16.97 36.53
N THR A 65 8.97 18.06 36.96
CA THR A 65 9.68 19.19 37.55
C THR A 65 9.44 19.16 39.06
N ARG A 66 10.48 18.99 39.85
CA ARG A 66 10.44 18.96 41.31
C ARG A 66 10.67 20.32 41.90
N VAL A 67 9.88 20.66 42.91
CA VAL A 67 10.04 21.85 43.75
C VAL A 67 9.86 21.46 45.22
N SER A 68 10.51 22.20 46.15
CA SER A 68 10.56 21.83 47.56
C SER A 68 9.45 22.45 48.41
N ASN A 69 8.79 23.51 47.91
CA ASN A 69 7.77 24.24 48.63
C ASN A 69 6.76 24.89 47.69
N TYR A 70 5.67 25.43 48.23
CA TYR A 70 4.61 26.05 47.46
C TYR A 70 4.99 27.37 46.78
N ASP A 71 5.90 28.16 47.33
CA ASP A 71 6.34 29.39 46.73
C ASP A 71 7.14 29.12 45.44
N GLU A 72 8.04 28.14 45.48
CA GLU A 72 8.73 27.62 44.27
C GLU A 72 7.73 27.06 43.26
N ALA A 73 6.69 26.39 43.74
CA ALA A 73 5.65 25.81 42.85
C ALA A 73 4.89 26.92 42.10
N PHE A 74 4.48 28.01 42.80
CA PHE A 74 3.85 29.16 42.16
C PHE A 74 4.79 29.90 41.19
N ALA A 75 6.06 30.01 41.52
CA ALA A 75 7.04 30.57 40.61
C ALA A 75 7.20 29.67 39.36
N ALA A 76 7.31 28.36 39.53
CA ALA A 76 7.47 27.41 38.40
C ALA A 76 6.27 27.43 37.44
N ILE A 77 5.03 27.40 37.98
CA ILE A 77 3.81 27.34 37.14
C ILE A 77 3.54 28.70 36.43
N SER A 78 4.07 29.80 36.96
CA SER A 78 3.99 31.11 36.30
C SER A 78 4.89 31.19 35.03
N VAL A 79 5.95 30.40 34.97
CA VAL A 79 6.92 30.39 33.88
C VAL A 79 6.67 29.25 32.87
N LYS A 80 6.19 28.09 33.37
CA LYS A 80 5.99 26.90 32.55
C LYS A 80 4.59 26.32 32.76
N LYS A 81 3.94 25.88 31.67
CA LYS A 81 2.66 25.17 31.76
C LYS A 81 2.86 23.77 32.29
N PHE A 82 2.06 23.39 33.29
CA PHE A 82 1.97 22.03 33.82
C PHE A 82 0.57 21.48 33.58
N ASP A 83 0.50 20.17 33.38
CA ASP A 83 -0.73 19.45 33.06
C ASP A 83 -1.25 18.66 34.28
N LEU A 84 -0.41 18.50 35.32
CA LEU A 84 -0.73 17.82 36.56
C LEU A 84 0.13 18.35 37.70
N ILE A 85 -0.45 18.58 38.86
CA ILE A 85 0.25 18.90 40.12
C ILE A 85 0.13 17.71 41.06
N ILE A 86 1.24 17.20 41.57
CA ILE A 86 1.30 16.18 42.61
C ILE A 86 1.97 16.83 43.83
N ALA A 87 1.26 16.92 44.98
CA ALA A 87 1.79 17.52 46.18
C ALA A 87 1.88 16.49 47.32
N MET A 88 3.05 16.41 47.95
CA MET A 88 3.24 15.63 49.18
C MET A 88 3.08 16.56 50.37
N PRO A 89 2.16 16.25 51.31
CA PRO A 89 1.94 17.08 52.50
C PRO A 89 3.18 17.10 53.37
N GLY A 90 3.59 18.30 53.80
CA GLY A 90 4.66 18.48 54.80
C GLY A 90 4.17 18.22 56.21
N VAL A 91 4.86 18.82 57.22
CA VAL A 91 4.53 18.70 58.66
C VAL A 91 3.11 19.26 58.95
N ASP A 92 2.73 20.36 58.30
CA ASP A 92 1.38 20.88 58.34
C ASP A 92 0.59 20.38 57.13
N VAL A 93 -0.20 19.34 57.35
CA VAL A 93 -1.04 18.74 56.31
C VAL A 93 -2.09 19.71 55.81
N SER A 94 -2.63 20.59 56.69
CA SER A 94 -3.69 21.54 56.37
C SER A 94 -3.23 22.60 55.35
N GLU A 95 -1.99 22.99 55.36
CA GLU A 95 -1.42 23.92 54.37
C GLU A 95 -1.63 23.44 52.96
N THR A 96 -1.44 22.14 52.67
CA THR A 96 -1.61 21.54 51.36
C THR A 96 -2.99 21.76 50.78
N PHE A 97 -4.04 21.61 51.61
CA PHE A 97 -5.44 21.80 51.19
C PHE A 97 -5.82 23.28 50.99
N VAL A 98 -5.23 24.20 51.79
CA VAL A 98 -5.38 25.64 51.59
C VAL A 98 -4.72 26.04 50.29
N LYS A 99 -3.47 25.63 50.05
CA LYS A 99 -2.74 25.94 48.82
C LYS A 99 -3.39 25.31 47.59
N ALA A 100 -3.99 24.12 47.69
CA ALA A 100 -4.75 23.53 46.60
C ALA A 100 -5.91 24.43 46.13
N LYS A 101 -6.60 25.13 47.07
CA LYS A 101 -7.63 26.10 46.70
C LYS A 101 -7.04 27.33 45.97
N ASP A 102 -5.85 27.80 46.37
CA ASP A 102 -5.17 28.88 45.69
C ASP A 102 -4.77 28.47 44.26
N PHE A 103 -4.22 27.25 44.08
CA PHE A 103 -3.91 26.71 42.74
C PHE A 103 -5.16 26.56 41.86
N LYS A 104 -6.24 25.97 42.39
CA LYS A 104 -7.49 25.81 41.62
C LYS A 104 -8.15 27.12 41.26
N ARG A 105 -8.01 28.18 42.09
CA ARG A 105 -8.50 29.52 41.76
C ARG A 105 -7.73 30.14 40.57
N LEU A 106 -6.41 29.94 40.50
CA LEU A 106 -5.57 30.48 39.44
C LEU A 106 -5.50 29.58 38.20
N TYR A 107 -5.56 28.27 38.37
CA TYR A 107 -5.43 27.27 37.34
C TYR A 107 -6.52 26.20 37.50
N PRO A 108 -7.79 26.51 37.21
CA PRO A 108 -8.94 25.66 37.49
C PRO A 108 -8.89 24.31 36.74
N ASP A 109 -8.30 24.29 35.53
CA ASP A 109 -8.25 23.14 34.65
C ASP A 109 -7.10 22.16 34.97
N VAL A 110 -6.14 22.56 35.82
CA VAL A 110 -5.00 21.71 36.17
C VAL A 110 -5.41 20.80 37.34
N PRO A 111 -5.35 19.46 37.15
CA PRO A 111 -5.62 18.50 38.22
C PRO A 111 -4.60 18.66 39.36
N PHE A 112 -5.12 18.62 40.58
CA PHE A 112 -4.33 18.67 41.81
C PHE A 112 -4.50 17.37 42.60
N VAL A 113 -3.41 16.62 42.74
CA VAL A 113 -3.37 15.32 43.42
C VAL A 113 -2.51 15.41 44.65
N VAL A 114 -3.02 14.88 45.76
CA VAL A 114 -2.26 14.78 47.01
C VAL A 114 -1.70 13.36 47.11
N LEU A 115 -0.37 13.24 47.32
CA LEU A 115 0.33 11.99 47.55
C LEU A 115 0.84 11.93 49.00
N THR A 116 0.23 11.11 49.83
CA THR A 116 0.52 11.09 51.29
C THR A 116 1.29 9.81 51.68
N PRO A 117 2.30 9.87 52.53
CA PRO A 117 2.86 8.66 53.11
C PRO A 117 1.78 7.94 53.96
N PHE A 118 1.77 6.61 53.84
CA PHE A 118 0.74 5.82 54.57
C PHE A 118 1.02 5.81 56.06
N SER A 119 0.20 6.55 56.82
CA SER A 119 0.13 6.39 58.27
C SER A 119 -1.34 6.48 58.77
N ARG A 120 -1.67 5.77 59.84
CA ARG A 120 -3.01 5.85 60.46
C ARG A 120 -3.32 7.27 60.94
N GLU A 121 -2.32 8.00 61.34
CA GLU A 121 -2.44 9.36 61.86
C GLU A 121 -2.76 10.36 60.72
N VAL A 122 -2.12 10.25 59.58
CA VAL A 122 -2.46 11.04 58.37
C VAL A 122 -3.88 10.79 57.92
N SER A 123 -4.32 9.51 57.90
CA SER A 123 -5.71 9.17 57.56
C SER A 123 -6.76 9.79 58.47
N ARG A 124 -6.45 9.91 59.79
CA ARG A 124 -7.36 10.58 60.72
C ARG A 124 -7.39 12.09 60.56
N ARG A 125 -6.24 12.72 60.30
CA ARG A 125 -6.15 14.17 60.05
C ARG A 125 -6.85 14.53 58.73
N LEU A 126 -6.69 13.74 57.71
CA LEU A 126 -7.34 13.92 56.40
C LEU A 126 -8.89 13.90 56.47
N GLN A 127 -9.48 13.24 57.49
CA GLN A 127 -10.94 13.21 57.66
C GLN A 127 -11.57 14.58 57.98
N ASN A 128 -10.80 15.56 58.45
CA ASN A 128 -11.26 16.89 58.82
C ASN A 128 -10.92 17.95 57.80
N GLU A 129 -10.27 17.59 56.66
CA GLU A 129 -9.83 18.55 55.64
C GLU A 129 -10.90 18.73 54.54
N ASP A 130 -10.84 19.89 53.92
CA ASP A 130 -11.71 20.23 52.79
C ASP A 130 -11.07 19.78 51.44
N PHE A 131 -11.62 18.74 50.87
CA PHE A 131 -11.18 18.15 49.60
C PHE A 131 -11.74 18.81 48.34
N SER A 132 -12.47 19.92 48.45
CA SER A 132 -13.16 20.55 47.31
C SER A 132 -12.22 20.97 46.18
N ALA A 133 -10.95 21.26 46.49
CA ALA A 133 -9.92 21.68 45.50
C ALA A 133 -8.95 20.56 45.13
N VAL A 134 -9.12 19.35 45.65
CA VAL A 134 -8.26 18.19 45.40
C VAL A 134 -8.97 17.18 44.55
N ASP A 135 -8.45 16.81 43.38
CA ASP A 135 -9.08 15.83 42.49
C ASP A 135 -9.03 14.41 43.11
N TYR A 136 -7.83 14.02 43.57
CA TYR A 136 -7.60 12.72 44.21
C TYR A 136 -6.56 12.81 45.31
N VAL A 137 -6.67 11.88 46.28
CA VAL A 137 -5.65 11.65 47.31
C VAL A 137 -5.12 10.23 47.15
N PHE A 138 -3.84 10.01 47.09
CA PHE A 138 -3.20 8.69 47.01
C PHE A 138 -2.26 8.45 48.17
N SER A 139 -2.08 7.19 48.53
CA SER A 139 -1.10 6.75 49.52
C SER A 139 0.15 6.24 48.83
N TRP A 140 1.29 6.86 49.09
CA TRP A 140 2.59 6.39 48.58
C TRP A 140 3.00 5.10 49.23
N LEU A 141 3.16 4.03 48.44
CA LEU A 141 3.48 2.68 48.88
C LEU A 141 4.88 2.23 48.46
N GLY A 142 5.74 3.17 48.02
CA GLY A 142 7.10 2.87 47.56
C GLY A 142 7.17 2.27 46.16
N ASN A 143 6.18 2.50 45.31
CA ASN A 143 6.13 1.96 43.97
C ASN A 143 5.81 3.04 42.93
N VAL A 144 6.66 3.18 41.92
CA VAL A 144 6.52 4.13 40.81
C VAL A 144 5.31 3.80 39.90
N ASP A 145 4.89 2.55 39.85
CA ASP A 145 3.65 2.14 39.12
C ASP A 145 2.44 2.97 39.56
N LEU A 146 2.43 3.47 40.79
CA LEU A 146 1.39 4.36 41.30
C LEU A 146 1.40 5.71 40.58
N LEU A 147 2.56 6.27 40.28
CA LEU A 147 2.64 7.52 39.54
C LEU A 147 2.16 7.36 38.11
N VAL A 148 2.51 6.25 37.46
CA VAL A 148 1.99 5.91 36.13
C VAL A 148 0.46 5.73 36.19
N ALA A 149 -0.06 5.03 37.21
CA ALA A 149 -1.50 4.85 37.39
C ALA A 149 -2.24 6.18 37.63
N ILE A 150 -1.67 7.10 38.41
CA ILE A 150 -2.22 8.45 38.63
C ILE A 150 -2.29 9.21 37.29
N ILE A 151 -1.21 9.24 36.55
CA ILE A 151 -1.15 9.90 35.24
C ILE A 151 -2.22 9.34 34.30
N LYS A 152 -2.29 8.00 34.19
CA LYS A 152 -3.26 7.34 33.31
C LYS A 152 -4.71 7.52 33.76
N LEU A 153 -4.98 7.57 35.05
CA LEU A 153 -6.33 7.88 35.59
C LEU A 153 -6.78 9.28 35.21
N ILE A 154 -5.89 10.27 35.34
CA ILE A 154 -6.18 11.65 34.93
C ILE A 154 -6.38 11.74 33.42
N GLU A 155 -5.48 11.12 32.60
CA GLU A 155 -5.64 11.07 31.15
C GLU A 155 -6.94 10.40 30.74
N ASP A 156 -7.35 9.30 31.41
CA ASP A 156 -8.61 8.62 31.12
C ASP A 156 -9.81 9.51 31.40
N LYS A 157 -9.80 10.25 32.55
CA LYS A 157 -10.86 11.20 32.90
C LYS A 157 -10.96 12.35 31.88
N MET A 158 -9.82 12.89 31.42
CA MET A 158 -9.77 13.98 30.44
C MET A 158 -10.27 13.56 29.05
N ASN A 159 -10.01 12.33 28.63
CA ASN A 159 -10.29 11.87 27.28
C ASN A 159 -11.56 11.03 27.16
N ALA A 160 -12.19 10.60 28.24
CA ALA A 160 -13.31 9.65 28.21
C ALA A 160 -14.47 10.09 27.30
N ASP A 161 -14.91 11.34 27.40
CA ASP A 161 -16.02 11.86 26.59
C ASP A 161 -15.70 11.86 25.09
N ASN A 162 -14.49 12.30 24.71
CA ASN A 162 -14.05 12.29 23.34
C ASN A 162 -13.92 10.85 22.81
N ASP A 163 -13.17 10.01 23.50
CA ASP A 163 -12.78 8.69 23.03
C ASP A 163 -13.97 7.73 22.94
N ILE A 164 -14.92 7.84 23.90
CA ILE A 164 -16.17 7.06 23.87
C ILE A 164 -17.07 7.52 22.71
N SER A 165 -17.23 8.83 22.52
CA SER A 165 -18.08 9.36 21.45
C SER A 165 -17.55 9.09 20.05
N GLN A 166 -16.22 9.06 19.88
CA GLN A 166 -15.59 8.84 18.57
C GLN A 166 -15.68 7.38 18.09
N VAL A 167 -15.33 6.42 18.93
CA VAL A 167 -15.19 5.02 18.50
C VAL A 167 -15.89 4.01 19.43
N GLY A 168 -16.52 4.46 20.51
CA GLY A 168 -17.18 3.57 21.46
C GLY A 168 -16.20 2.81 22.36
N ILE A 169 -15.10 3.46 22.78
CA ILE A 169 -14.19 2.87 23.77
C ILE A 169 -14.95 2.46 25.01
N GLN A 170 -14.59 1.32 25.56
CA GLN A 170 -15.22 0.78 26.76
C GLN A 170 -14.55 1.32 28.02
N MET A 171 -15.30 1.32 29.12
CA MET A 171 -14.89 1.81 30.43
C MET A 171 -14.97 0.68 31.47
N ILE A 172 -14.01 0.65 32.37
CA ILE A 172 -14.04 -0.15 33.60
C ILE A 172 -14.33 0.81 34.74
N LEU A 173 -15.43 0.58 35.47
CA LEU A 173 -15.82 1.37 36.63
C LEU A 173 -15.25 0.72 37.91
N LEU A 174 -14.35 1.42 38.58
CA LEU A 174 -13.82 1.03 39.87
C LEU A 174 -14.53 1.85 40.97
N VAL A 175 -15.14 1.18 41.94
CA VAL A 175 -15.85 1.83 43.07
C VAL A 175 -15.16 1.48 44.38
N GLU A 176 -14.47 2.45 44.96
CA GLU A 176 -13.66 2.27 46.18
C GLU A 176 -13.46 3.62 46.88
N ASP A 177 -13.83 3.72 48.18
CA ASP A 177 -13.68 4.95 48.98
C ASP A 177 -12.35 5.00 49.77
N SER A 178 -11.71 3.86 49.95
CA SER A 178 -10.49 3.77 50.77
C SER A 178 -9.25 4.14 49.97
N VAL A 179 -8.62 5.27 50.35
CA VAL A 179 -7.37 5.74 49.78
C VAL A 179 -6.31 4.64 49.68
N ARG A 180 -6.19 3.82 50.72
CA ARG A 180 -5.26 2.69 50.77
C ARG A 180 -5.52 1.67 49.68
N PHE A 181 -6.79 1.27 49.54
CA PHE A 181 -7.14 0.16 48.64
C PHE A 181 -7.06 0.62 47.17
N TYR A 182 -7.65 1.78 46.79
CA TYR A 182 -7.52 2.18 45.38
C TYR A 182 -6.08 2.56 44.99
N SER A 183 -5.24 3.06 45.95
CA SER A 183 -3.81 3.27 45.67
C SER A 183 -3.05 1.97 45.40
N SER A 184 -3.51 0.84 45.94
CA SER A 184 -2.92 -0.48 45.66
C SER A 184 -3.50 -1.17 44.42
N ILE A 185 -4.79 -1.00 44.17
CA ILE A 185 -5.50 -1.69 43.08
C ILE A 185 -5.22 -1.02 41.72
N LEU A 186 -5.23 0.31 41.66
CA LEU A 186 -5.05 1.03 40.39
C LEU A 186 -3.73 0.71 39.65
N PRO A 187 -2.54 0.64 40.30
CA PRO A 187 -1.34 0.21 39.64
C PRO A 187 -1.44 -1.19 39.04
N THR A 188 -2.02 -2.13 39.80
CA THR A 188 -2.26 -3.50 39.33
C THR A 188 -3.21 -3.54 38.14
N LEU A 189 -4.30 -2.79 38.21
CA LEU A 189 -5.30 -2.72 37.15
C LEU A 189 -4.74 -2.11 35.87
N TYR A 190 -4.03 -0.97 35.97
CA TYR A 190 -3.40 -0.34 34.80
C TYR A 190 -2.31 -1.19 34.19
N ASN A 191 -1.43 -1.77 35.02
CA ASN A 191 -0.37 -2.65 34.52
C ASN A 191 -0.99 -3.85 33.78
N PHE A 192 -2.07 -4.45 34.35
CA PHE A 192 -2.79 -5.53 33.68
C PHE A 192 -3.38 -5.08 32.34
N ILE A 193 -4.16 -3.99 32.30
CA ILE A 193 -4.81 -3.49 31.07
C ILE A 193 -3.76 -3.16 30.01
N LEU A 194 -2.69 -2.46 30.37
CA LEU A 194 -1.64 -2.04 29.45
C LEU A 194 -0.90 -3.24 28.86
N ARG A 195 -0.53 -4.22 29.68
CA ARG A 195 0.11 -5.46 29.20
C ARG A 195 -0.81 -6.29 28.31
N GLN A 196 -2.09 -6.40 28.67
CA GLN A 196 -3.05 -7.10 27.80
C GLN A 196 -3.28 -6.36 26.49
N SER A 197 -3.41 -5.03 26.52
CA SER A 197 -3.51 -4.23 25.30
C SER A 197 -2.27 -4.37 24.42
N GLN A 198 -1.07 -4.43 25.01
CA GLN A 198 0.16 -4.73 24.29
C GLN A 198 0.14 -6.15 23.69
N ARG A 199 -0.33 -7.15 24.42
CA ARG A 199 -0.48 -8.53 23.92
C ARG A 199 -1.46 -8.61 22.75
N PHE A 200 -2.59 -7.90 22.81
CA PHE A 200 -3.56 -7.85 21.72
C PHE A 200 -3.08 -6.99 20.53
N SER A 201 -2.11 -6.12 20.73
CA SER A 201 -1.49 -5.38 19.66
C SER A 201 -0.69 -6.29 18.71
N THR A 202 -0.43 -7.55 19.09
CA THR A 202 0.08 -8.57 18.17
C THR A 202 -0.88 -8.87 17.01
N GLU A 203 -2.16 -8.48 17.11
CA GLU A 203 -3.10 -8.46 15.98
C GLU A 203 -2.93 -7.22 15.07
N ALA A 204 -2.09 -6.26 15.45
CA ALA A 204 -1.74 -5.13 14.60
C ALA A 204 -0.82 -5.58 13.46
N LEU A 205 -0.94 -4.95 12.30
CA LEU A 205 -0.24 -5.36 11.10
C LEU A 205 1.22 -4.92 11.09
N ASN A 206 1.57 -3.87 11.85
CA ASN A 206 2.95 -3.36 12.00
C ASN A 206 3.13 -2.61 13.32
N ALA A 207 4.37 -2.21 13.64
CA ALA A 207 4.73 -1.53 14.89
C ALA A 207 3.99 -0.20 15.09
N HIS A 208 3.71 0.55 14.02
CA HIS A 208 2.95 1.81 14.10
C HIS A 208 1.49 1.56 14.52
N GLU A 209 0.84 0.59 13.91
CA GLU A 209 -0.53 0.21 14.26
C GLU A 209 -0.61 -0.36 15.68
N THR A 210 0.41 -1.11 16.11
CA THR A 210 0.57 -1.56 17.50
C THR A 210 0.48 -0.40 18.48
N MET A 211 1.28 0.64 18.25
CA MET A 211 1.31 1.83 19.12
C MET A 211 -0.03 2.60 19.06
N MET A 212 -0.67 2.69 17.90
CA MET A 212 -1.98 3.36 17.77
C MET A 212 -3.09 2.58 18.50
N ARG A 213 -3.12 1.26 18.42
CA ARG A 213 -4.12 0.43 19.12
C ARG A 213 -4.05 0.56 20.65
N MET A 214 -2.87 0.82 21.21
CA MET A 214 -2.72 1.10 22.65
C MET A 214 -3.58 2.28 23.12
N ARG A 215 -3.90 3.24 22.26
CA ARG A 215 -4.82 4.36 22.55
C ARG A 215 -6.27 3.91 22.70
N GLY A 216 -6.63 2.79 22.07
CA GLY A 216 -7.98 2.17 22.13
C GLY A 216 -8.22 1.29 23.36
N ARG A 217 -7.33 1.27 24.34
CA ARG A 217 -7.52 0.51 25.57
C ARG A 217 -8.74 0.98 26.36
N PRO A 218 -9.39 0.11 27.12
CA PRO A 218 -10.46 0.51 28.03
C PRO A 218 -9.99 1.58 29.02
N LYS A 219 -10.87 2.55 29.30
CA LYS A 219 -10.63 3.61 30.28
C LYS A 219 -10.97 3.12 31.68
N VAL A 220 -10.25 3.59 32.70
CA VAL A 220 -10.57 3.32 34.08
C VAL A 220 -11.14 4.58 34.72
N MET A 221 -12.32 4.48 35.31
CA MET A 221 -12.93 5.56 36.05
C MET A 221 -13.14 5.16 37.54
N LEU A 222 -12.64 5.99 38.45
CA LEU A 222 -12.74 5.77 39.87
C LEU A 222 -13.92 6.57 40.45
N ALA A 223 -14.86 5.87 41.09
CA ALA A 223 -15.93 6.43 41.91
C ALA A 223 -15.62 6.17 43.38
N ARG A 224 -15.86 7.16 44.25
CA ARG A 224 -15.56 7.07 45.68
C ARG A 224 -16.83 6.92 46.55
N ASN A 225 -18.00 7.00 45.93
CA ASN A 225 -19.28 6.87 46.63
C ASN A 225 -20.36 6.38 45.66
N TYR A 226 -21.52 6.03 46.22
CA TYR A 226 -22.65 5.50 45.48
C TYR A 226 -23.17 6.45 44.38
N GLY A 227 -23.27 7.74 44.69
CA GLY A 227 -23.80 8.73 43.78
C GLY A 227 -22.84 8.94 42.56
N GLU A 228 -21.53 9.01 42.79
CA GLU A 228 -20.55 9.07 41.72
C GLU A 228 -20.60 7.81 40.83
N ALA A 229 -20.72 6.62 41.45
CA ALA A 229 -20.79 5.36 40.70
C ALA A 229 -22.02 5.30 39.78
N VAL A 230 -23.20 5.69 40.30
CA VAL A 230 -24.43 5.72 39.52
C VAL A 230 -24.32 6.79 38.40
N ALA A 231 -23.85 7.98 38.70
CA ALA A 231 -23.72 9.04 37.72
C ALA A 231 -22.77 8.66 36.55
N LEU A 232 -21.63 8.02 36.83
CA LEU A 232 -20.72 7.50 35.82
C LEU A 232 -21.37 6.37 35.03
N TYR A 233 -22.07 5.46 35.67
CA TYR A 233 -22.79 4.39 35.01
C TYR A 233 -23.87 4.94 34.08
N ASP A 234 -24.73 5.84 34.54
CA ASP A 234 -25.82 6.39 33.74
C ASP A 234 -25.27 7.20 32.53
N LYS A 235 -24.16 7.91 32.71
CA LYS A 235 -23.50 8.69 31.65
C LYS A 235 -22.91 7.79 30.56
N TYR A 236 -22.32 6.65 30.92
CA TYR A 236 -21.57 5.78 29.98
C TYR A 236 -22.18 4.38 29.84
N ARG A 237 -23.46 4.22 30.13
CA ARG A 237 -24.18 2.97 30.24
C ARG A 237 -23.89 1.94 29.16
N ASP A 238 -23.86 2.36 27.88
CA ASP A 238 -23.65 1.46 26.73
C ASP A 238 -22.18 1.11 26.49
N HIS A 239 -21.26 1.69 27.24
CA HIS A 239 -19.82 1.58 27.07
C HIS A 239 -19.11 1.05 28.32
N ILE A 240 -19.80 0.36 29.22
CA ILE A 240 -19.18 -0.24 30.39
C ILE A 240 -18.83 -1.71 30.12
N LEU A 241 -17.53 -2.01 30.20
CA LEU A 241 -17.01 -3.36 30.02
C LEU A 241 -17.24 -4.22 31.27
N GLY A 242 -17.14 -3.60 32.42
CA GLY A 242 -17.38 -4.25 33.71
C GLY A 242 -17.18 -3.30 34.87
N VAL A 243 -17.66 -3.75 36.07
CA VAL A 243 -17.58 -3.00 37.32
C VAL A 243 -16.81 -3.79 38.37
N ILE A 244 -15.88 -3.14 39.05
CA ILE A 244 -15.14 -3.62 40.22
C ILE A 244 -15.58 -2.76 41.38
N SER A 245 -16.18 -3.33 42.43
CA SER A 245 -16.74 -2.56 43.54
C SER A 245 -16.38 -3.13 44.89
N ASP A 246 -15.98 -2.25 45.79
CA ASP A 246 -16.06 -2.59 47.23
C ASP A 246 -17.52 -2.79 47.70
N VAL A 247 -17.70 -3.40 48.84
CA VAL A 247 -19.01 -3.61 49.46
C VAL A 247 -19.41 -2.41 50.32
N SER A 248 -18.46 -1.74 50.97
CA SER A 248 -18.71 -0.74 52.00
C SER A 248 -18.15 0.64 51.65
N PHE A 249 -18.99 1.53 51.20
CA PHE A 249 -18.64 2.93 50.90
C PHE A 249 -19.81 3.89 51.20
N ALA A 250 -19.58 5.20 51.06
CA ALA A 250 -20.57 6.20 51.37
C ALA A 250 -21.75 6.19 50.38
N ARG A 251 -22.99 6.21 50.98
CA ARG A 251 -24.22 6.45 50.28
C ARG A 251 -24.96 7.58 50.99
N ASP A 252 -25.37 8.59 50.20
CA ASP A 252 -26.05 9.78 50.72
C ASP A 252 -25.27 10.46 51.87
N GLY A 253 -23.93 10.46 51.77
CA GLY A 253 -23.01 11.05 52.73
C GLY A 253 -22.76 10.19 53.98
N VAL A 254 -23.38 9.02 54.12
CA VAL A 254 -23.23 8.09 55.26
C VAL A 254 -22.61 6.78 54.81
N LYS A 255 -21.64 6.23 55.57
CA LYS A 255 -21.02 4.94 55.25
C LYS A 255 -22.04 3.81 55.38
N ASP A 256 -22.33 3.14 54.24
CA ASP A 256 -23.23 2.02 54.14
C ASP A 256 -22.45 0.73 53.90
N LYS A 257 -22.53 -0.22 54.83
CA LYS A 257 -21.81 -1.50 54.77
C LYS A 257 -22.28 -2.44 53.65
N GLN A 258 -23.38 -2.12 52.99
CA GLN A 258 -23.98 -2.90 51.91
C GLN A 258 -24.09 -2.07 50.59
N ALA A 259 -23.44 -0.93 50.51
CA ALA A 259 -23.55 -0.04 49.37
C ALA A 259 -23.20 -0.73 48.05
N GLY A 260 -22.15 -1.52 48.01
CA GLY A 260 -21.71 -2.28 46.81
C GLY A 260 -22.71 -3.34 46.38
N LEU A 261 -23.34 -4.05 47.33
CA LEU A 261 -24.39 -5.02 47.01
C LEU A 261 -25.66 -4.33 46.49
N LYS A 262 -26.02 -3.16 47.05
CA LYS A 262 -27.14 -2.34 46.55
C LYS A 262 -26.83 -1.80 45.16
N LEU A 263 -25.57 -1.36 44.90
CA LEU A 263 -25.11 -0.94 43.58
C LEU A 263 -25.19 -2.10 42.58
N ALA A 264 -24.70 -3.30 42.95
CA ALA A 264 -24.76 -4.47 42.09
C ALA A 264 -26.20 -4.84 41.67
N ARG A 265 -27.15 -4.76 42.60
CA ARG A 265 -28.58 -4.97 42.29
C ARG A 265 -29.10 -3.92 41.32
N TYR A 266 -28.78 -2.66 41.56
CA TYR A 266 -29.16 -1.58 40.66
C TYR A 266 -28.60 -1.82 39.25
N LEU A 267 -27.31 -2.09 39.12
CA LEU A 267 -26.65 -2.33 37.83
C LEU A 267 -27.26 -3.54 37.11
N ARG A 268 -27.55 -4.64 37.83
CA ARG A 268 -28.20 -5.83 37.26
C ARG A 268 -29.62 -5.58 36.79
N SER A 269 -30.35 -4.68 37.46
CA SER A 269 -31.67 -4.28 37.00
C SER A 269 -31.66 -3.51 35.70
N GLN A 270 -30.53 -2.86 35.39
CA GLN A 270 -30.33 -2.07 34.17
C GLN A 270 -29.71 -2.90 33.04
N ASP A 271 -28.72 -3.74 33.33
CA ASP A 271 -28.08 -4.67 32.39
C ASP A 271 -27.84 -6.03 33.05
N ALA A 272 -28.65 -7.01 32.63
CA ALA A 272 -28.62 -8.37 33.17
C ALA A 272 -27.28 -9.10 32.89
N ASN A 273 -26.51 -8.66 31.90
CA ASN A 273 -25.27 -9.31 31.46
C ASN A 273 -23.99 -8.55 31.86
N LEU A 274 -24.09 -7.40 32.56
CA LEU A 274 -22.94 -6.61 32.97
C LEU A 274 -22.05 -7.41 33.94
N PRO A 275 -20.74 -7.61 33.66
CA PRO A 275 -19.85 -8.26 34.61
C PRO A 275 -19.62 -7.41 35.85
N ILE A 276 -19.77 -8.03 37.02
CA ILE A 276 -19.56 -7.37 38.30
C ILE A 276 -18.58 -8.20 39.13
N ILE A 277 -17.49 -7.56 39.55
CA ILE A 277 -16.49 -8.10 40.49
C ILE A 277 -16.71 -7.36 41.81
N ILE A 278 -16.93 -8.07 42.89
CA ILE A 278 -17.11 -7.54 44.25
C ILE A 278 -15.88 -7.87 45.07
N GLU A 279 -15.26 -6.85 45.64
CA GLU A 279 -14.14 -6.97 46.56
C GLU A 279 -14.60 -6.73 48.00
N SER A 280 -14.23 -7.58 48.93
CA SER A 280 -14.53 -7.40 50.35
C SER A 280 -13.50 -8.01 51.26
N SER A 281 -13.29 -7.39 52.43
CA SER A 281 -12.54 -7.99 53.55
C SER A 281 -13.36 -9.02 54.34
N ASP A 282 -14.68 -9.05 54.12
CA ASP A 282 -15.61 -9.97 54.78
C ASP A 282 -16.01 -11.05 53.77
N VAL A 283 -15.57 -12.27 54.02
CA VAL A 283 -15.78 -13.44 53.16
C VAL A 283 -17.24 -13.87 53.10
N GLU A 284 -18.07 -13.51 54.11
CA GLU A 284 -19.49 -13.82 54.09
C GLU A 284 -20.23 -13.19 52.92
N ASN A 285 -19.72 -12.06 52.41
CA ASN A 285 -20.27 -11.41 51.23
C ASN A 285 -20.15 -12.25 49.93
N ALA A 286 -19.34 -13.30 49.90
CA ALA A 286 -19.26 -14.24 48.78
C ALA A 286 -20.57 -14.98 48.51
N ALA A 287 -21.40 -15.18 49.56
CA ALA A 287 -22.70 -15.83 49.43
C ALA A 287 -23.70 -15.03 48.57
N HIS A 288 -23.55 -13.70 48.51
CA HIS A 288 -24.39 -12.83 47.68
C HIS A 288 -24.08 -12.90 46.20
N MET A 289 -22.95 -13.50 45.79
CA MET A 289 -22.53 -13.52 44.36
C MET A 289 -23.48 -14.34 43.50
N GLN A 290 -24.13 -15.37 44.06
CA GLN A 290 -25.14 -16.14 43.32
C GLN A 290 -26.40 -15.31 42.98
N GLU A 291 -26.67 -14.23 43.69
CA GLU A 291 -27.83 -13.36 43.46
C GLU A 291 -27.70 -12.58 42.15
N PHE A 292 -26.49 -12.22 41.76
CA PHE A 292 -26.22 -11.41 40.55
C PHE A 292 -25.14 -11.97 39.61
N ASP A 293 -24.88 -13.26 39.71
CA ASP A 293 -23.84 -13.92 38.86
C ASP A 293 -22.52 -13.10 38.84
N GLY A 294 -22.07 -12.70 40.03
CA GLY A 294 -20.87 -11.88 40.21
C GLY A 294 -19.66 -12.71 40.63
N THR A 295 -18.48 -12.11 40.54
CA THR A 295 -17.23 -12.70 41.01
C THR A 295 -16.81 -12.05 42.32
N PHE A 296 -16.44 -12.86 43.31
CA PHE A 296 -15.98 -12.38 44.63
C PHE A 296 -14.45 -12.40 44.69
N LEU A 297 -13.85 -11.35 45.28
CA LEU A 297 -12.42 -11.26 45.58
C LEU A 297 -12.23 -10.89 47.07
N ASP A 298 -11.41 -11.65 47.76
CA ASP A 298 -11.02 -11.34 49.13
C ASP A 298 -9.89 -10.31 49.17
N LYS A 299 -10.21 -9.11 49.73
CA LYS A 299 -9.22 -8.01 49.88
C LYS A 299 -8.03 -8.34 50.75
N ASN A 300 -8.17 -9.34 51.67
CA ASN A 300 -7.09 -9.76 52.55
C ASN A 300 -6.18 -10.82 51.95
N SER A 301 -6.54 -11.32 50.74
CA SER A 301 -5.72 -12.34 50.06
C SER A 301 -4.37 -11.76 49.60
N LYS A 302 -3.28 -12.45 49.91
CA LYS A 302 -1.94 -12.12 49.40
C LYS A 302 -1.87 -12.31 47.86
N LYS A 303 -2.80 -13.02 47.28
CA LYS A 303 -2.93 -13.27 45.84
C LYS A 303 -3.89 -12.31 45.12
N LEU A 304 -4.42 -11.32 45.85
CA LEU A 304 -5.42 -10.39 45.29
C LEU A 304 -5.01 -9.83 43.89
N PRO A 305 -3.77 -9.39 43.63
CA PRO A 305 -3.38 -8.91 42.30
C PRO A 305 -3.52 -9.98 41.21
N VAL A 306 -3.20 -11.22 41.49
CA VAL A 306 -3.32 -12.35 40.54
C VAL A 306 -4.80 -12.74 40.37
N ASP A 307 -5.55 -12.80 41.46
CA ASP A 307 -6.97 -13.16 41.44
C ASP A 307 -7.79 -12.10 40.71
N LEU A 308 -7.46 -10.81 40.88
CA LEU A 308 -8.06 -9.70 40.15
C LEU A 308 -7.76 -9.81 38.64
N GLY A 309 -6.52 -10.04 38.26
CA GLY A 309 -6.14 -10.24 36.85
C GLY A 309 -6.91 -11.41 36.23
N ASN A 310 -7.01 -12.54 36.92
CA ASN A 310 -7.75 -13.71 36.43
C ASN A 310 -9.26 -13.42 36.32
N ALA A 311 -9.85 -12.70 37.27
CA ALA A 311 -11.26 -12.31 37.23
C ALA A 311 -11.55 -11.37 36.05
N ILE A 312 -10.68 -10.39 35.79
CA ILE A 312 -10.79 -9.47 34.63
C ILE A 312 -10.63 -10.25 33.33
N MET A 313 -9.64 -11.13 33.23
CA MET A 313 -9.44 -11.96 32.02
C MET A 313 -10.70 -12.76 31.69
N LYS A 314 -11.27 -13.41 32.70
CA LYS A 314 -12.45 -14.28 32.53
C LYS A 314 -13.72 -13.47 32.21
N ASN A 315 -14.00 -12.42 32.98
CA ASN A 315 -15.31 -11.75 32.95
C ASN A 315 -15.38 -10.57 31.98
N PHE A 316 -14.26 -9.84 31.74
CA PHE A 316 -14.24 -8.64 30.89
C PHE A 316 -13.76 -8.91 29.45
N GLY A 317 -13.54 -10.18 29.12
CA GLY A 317 -13.21 -10.59 27.74
C GLY A 317 -11.74 -10.42 27.35
N PHE A 318 -10.82 -10.19 28.29
CA PHE A 318 -9.40 -10.07 28.01
C PHE A 318 -8.69 -11.41 27.76
N GLY A 319 -9.29 -12.55 28.17
CA GLY A 319 -8.77 -13.87 27.87
C GLY A 319 -9.09 -14.37 26.47
N ASP A 320 -8.72 -15.63 26.21
CA ASP A 320 -9.19 -16.32 25.01
C ASP A 320 -10.71 -16.45 25.01
N PHE A 321 -11.30 -16.51 23.82
CA PHE A 321 -12.73 -16.74 23.71
C PHE A 321 -13.03 -18.23 23.83
N VAL A 322 -13.48 -18.63 25.00
CA VAL A 322 -13.81 -20.04 25.32
C VAL A 322 -15.26 -20.32 24.95
N ILE A 323 -15.45 -21.19 23.97
CA ILE A 323 -16.77 -21.68 23.56
C ILE A 323 -17.14 -22.85 24.48
N ILE A 324 -18.25 -22.75 25.18
CA ILE A 324 -18.73 -23.76 26.08
C ILE A 324 -20.05 -24.42 25.61
N ASN A 325 -20.28 -25.63 26.02
CA ASN A 325 -21.59 -26.25 25.92
C ASN A 325 -22.52 -25.64 26.99
N PRO A 326 -23.60 -24.94 26.64
CA PRO A 326 -24.45 -24.27 27.64
C PRO A 326 -25.18 -25.23 28.56
N ALA A 327 -25.34 -26.51 28.20
CA ALA A 327 -26.02 -27.52 29.03
C ALA A 327 -25.07 -28.18 30.06
N THR A 328 -23.77 -28.37 29.69
CA THR A 328 -22.81 -29.07 30.55
C THR A 328 -21.79 -28.15 31.19
N GLY A 329 -21.60 -26.95 30.63
CA GLY A 329 -20.54 -26.00 31.02
C GLY A 329 -19.14 -26.39 30.54
N GLU A 330 -19.00 -27.47 29.76
CA GLU A 330 -17.72 -27.96 29.29
C GLU A 330 -17.19 -27.12 28.12
N GLU A 331 -15.87 -26.92 28.06
CA GLU A 331 -15.19 -26.25 26.96
C GLU A 331 -15.26 -27.12 25.70
N ILE A 332 -15.77 -26.54 24.61
CA ILE A 332 -15.81 -27.18 23.30
C ILE A 332 -14.62 -26.75 22.47
N MET A 333 -14.26 -25.45 22.52
CA MET A 333 -13.25 -24.85 21.68
C MET A 333 -12.72 -23.58 22.34
N ARG A 334 -11.45 -23.27 22.07
CA ARG A 334 -10.79 -22.05 22.49
C ARG A 334 -10.28 -21.28 21.28
N ILE A 335 -10.54 -19.98 21.23
CA ILE A 335 -10.22 -19.08 20.12
C ILE A 335 -9.33 -17.96 20.65
N HIS A 336 -8.16 -17.79 20.03
CA HIS A 336 -7.13 -16.87 20.50
C HIS A 336 -7.18 -15.51 19.77
N ASN A 337 -7.55 -15.51 18.48
CA ASN A 337 -7.51 -14.33 17.64
C ASN A 337 -8.68 -14.28 16.63
N LEU A 338 -8.79 -13.15 15.92
CA LEU A 338 -9.89 -12.91 14.98
C LEU A 338 -9.89 -13.88 13.79
N LYS A 339 -8.69 -14.29 13.31
CA LYS A 339 -8.58 -15.26 12.22
C LYS A 339 -9.08 -16.63 12.62
N GLU A 340 -8.72 -17.10 13.81
CA GLU A 340 -9.24 -18.37 14.35
C GLU A 340 -10.76 -18.36 14.53
N LEU A 341 -11.32 -17.20 14.93
CA LEU A 341 -12.79 -17.06 14.98
C LEU A 341 -13.38 -17.20 13.58
N GLN A 342 -12.80 -16.56 12.57
CA GLN A 342 -13.21 -16.69 11.18
C GLN A 342 -13.18 -18.15 10.70
N ASP A 343 -12.08 -18.85 10.95
CA ASP A 343 -11.84 -20.22 10.45
C ASP A 343 -12.73 -21.27 11.14
N ASN A 344 -13.21 -20.97 12.36
CA ASN A 344 -13.98 -21.90 13.17
C ASN A 344 -15.45 -21.51 13.36
N ILE A 345 -15.90 -20.35 12.86
CA ILE A 345 -17.27 -19.85 13.12
C ILE A 345 -18.36 -20.84 12.67
N PHE A 346 -18.14 -21.58 11.60
CA PHE A 346 -19.07 -22.58 11.10
C PHE A 346 -19.05 -23.90 11.89
N LYS A 347 -18.01 -24.14 12.69
CA LYS A 347 -17.85 -25.31 13.54
C LYS A 347 -18.47 -25.15 14.94
N ILE A 348 -18.74 -23.88 15.36
CA ILE A 348 -19.34 -23.59 16.65
C ILE A 348 -20.78 -24.15 16.68
N PRO A 349 -21.18 -24.97 17.67
CA PRO A 349 -22.56 -25.43 17.82
C PRO A 349 -23.55 -24.28 17.92
N ALA A 350 -24.76 -24.48 17.40
CA ALA A 350 -25.75 -23.41 17.30
C ALA A 350 -26.22 -22.90 18.66
N ASP A 351 -26.42 -23.80 19.61
CA ASP A 351 -26.79 -23.51 21.02
C ASP A 351 -25.70 -22.74 21.77
N SER A 352 -24.43 -23.12 21.57
CA SER A 352 -23.27 -22.41 22.10
C SER A 352 -23.15 -21.00 21.52
N LEU A 353 -23.29 -20.85 20.18
CA LEU A 353 -23.26 -19.57 19.54
C LEU A 353 -24.36 -18.64 20.07
N LEU A 354 -25.57 -19.13 20.17
CA LEU A 354 -26.72 -18.41 20.71
C LEU A 354 -26.49 -18.01 22.19
N TYR A 355 -25.97 -18.93 23.02
CA TYR A 355 -25.64 -18.66 24.40
C TYR A 355 -24.64 -17.49 24.51
N HIS A 356 -23.49 -17.57 23.79
CA HIS A 356 -22.46 -16.55 23.87
C HIS A 356 -22.91 -15.20 23.30
N ALA A 357 -23.75 -15.21 22.26
CA ALA A 357 -24.31 -13.99 21.69
C ALA A 357 -25.29 -13.30 22.67
N ARG A 358 -26.20 -14.04 23.31
CA ARG A 358 -27.17 -13.50 24.29
C ARG A 358 -26.52 -12.90 25.54
N HIS A 359 -25.35 -13.43 25.92
CA HIS A 359 -24.61 -12.93 27.10
C HIS A 359 -23.55 -11.88 26.75
N ASN A 360 -23.56 -11.37 25.53
CA ASN A 360 -22.57 -10.36 25.04
C ASN A 360 -21.09 -10.81 25.15
N HIS A 361 -20.82 -12.12 25.24
CA HIS A 361 -19.44 -12.62 25.39
C HIS A 361 -18.58 -12.30 24.16
N ILE A 362 -19.15 -12.43 22.95
CA ILE A 362 -18.46 -12.18 21.69
C ILE A 362 -18.13 -10.68 21.56
N SER A 363 -19.12 -9.82 21.79
CA SER A 363 -18.90 -8.37 21.68
C SER A 363 -17.89 -7.85 22.71
N ARG A 364 -17.93 -8.33 23.97
CA ARG A 364 -16.94 -7.98 25.00
C ARG A 364 -15.54 -8.40 24.63
N TRP A 365 -15.37 -9.62 24.11
CA TRP A 365 -14.10 -10.15 23.63
C TRP A 365 -13.52 -9.30 22.48
N LEU A 366 -14.38 -8.83 21.57
CA LEU A 366 -14.00 -7.93 20.48
C LEU A 366 -13.65 -6.52 21.00
N TYR A 367 -14.43 -5.98 21.94
CA TYR A 367 -14.16 -4.65 22.53
C TYR A 367 -12.84 -4.62 23.31
N SER A 368 -12.52 -5.67 24.07
CA SER A 368 -11.26 -5.75 24.82
C SER A 368 -10.02 -5.71 23.91
N ARG A 369 -10.20 -6.09 22.63
CA ARG A 369 -9.17 -6.09 21.57
C ARG A 369 -9.19 -4.86 20.67
N ALA A 370 -9.95 -3.83 21.06
CA ALA A 370 -10.14 -2.61 20.26
C ALA A 370 -10.63 -2.88 18.81
N LEU A 371 -11.46 -3.91 18.64
CA LEU A 371 -12.12 -4.26 17.36
C LEU A 371 -13.52 -3.63 17.31
N PHE A 372 -13.59 -2.31 17.55
CA PHE A 372 -14.82 -1.55 17.75
C PHE A 372 -15.87 -1.71 16.65
N PRO A 373 -15.53 -1.61 15.34
CA PRO A 373 -16.53 -1.71 14.28
C PRO A 373 -17.28 -3.03 14.29
N ILE A 374 -16.57 -4.16 14.47
CA ILE A 374 -17.19 -5.48 14.53
C ILE A 374 -17.97 -5.63 15.84
N ALA A 375 -17.37 -5.19 16.96
CA ALA A 375 -17.97 -5.33 18.28
C ALA A 375 -19.33 -4.63 18.38
N GLN A 376 -19.46 -3.42 17.79
CA GLN A 376 -20.71 -2.66 17.75
C GLN A 376 -21.79 -3.40 16.97
N VAL A 377 -21.48 -3.93 15.79
CA VAL A 377 -22.44 -4.69 14.99
C VAL A 377 -22.91 -5.94 15.71
N VAL A 378 -21.97 -6.68 16.31
CA VAL A 378 -22.28 -7.89 17.06
C VAL A 378 -23.15 -7.60 18.29
N LYS A 379 -22.89 -6.49 19.00
CA LYS A 379 -23.67 -6.06 20.17
C LYS A 379 -25.11 -5.67 19.80
N MET A 380 -25.31 -5.04 18.64
CA MET A 380 -26.63 -4.62 18.17
C MET A 380 -27.50 -5.78 17.66
N HIS A 381 -26.90 -6.93 17.38
CA HIS A 381 -27.61 -8.10 16.85
C HIS A 381 -28.15 -8.98 17.97
N HIS A 382 -29.48 -8.95 18.16
CA HIS A 382 -30.17 -9.81 19.11
C HIS A 382 -30.68 -11.05 18.37
N PHE A 383 -30.07 -12.20 18.65
CA PHE A 383 -30.51 -13.50 18.15
C PHE A 383 -31.67 -14.03 19.00
N ARG A 384 -32.77 -14.36 18.32
CA ARG A 384 -34.00 -14.79 18.99
C ARG A 384 -34.13 -16.31 19.07
N ASP A 385 -33.70 -17.00 18.02
CA ASP A 385 -33.91 -18.44 17.87
C ASP A 385 -32.68 -19.16 17.32
N ILE A 386 -32.54 -20.43 17.60
CA ILE A 386 -31.48 -21.33 17.13
C ILE A 386 -31.53 -21.53 15.62
N SER A 387 -32.68 -21.39 14.97
CA SER A 387 -32.87 -21.46 13.52
C SER A 387 -32.16 -20.35 12.78
N GLU A 388 -31.82 -19.22 13.44
CA GLU A 388 -31.07 -18.12 12.88
C GLU A 388 -29.55 -18.41 12.82
N ALA A 389 -29.06 -19.45 13.49
CA ALA A 389 -27.63 -19.73 13.61
C ALA A 389 -26.86 -19.84 12.28
N PRO A 390 -27.39 -20.42 11.18
CA PRO A 390 -26.69 -20.42 9.90
C PRO A 390 -26.48 -19.00 9.33
N ALA A 391 -27.52 -18.17 9.37
CA ALA A 391 -27.44 -16.78 8.89
C ALA A 391 -26.50 -15.93 9.74
N VAL A 392 -26.47 -16.18 11.04
CA VAL A 392 -25.59 -15.52 12.00
C VAL A 392 -24.13 -15.89 11.76
N ARG A 393 -23.82 -17.16 11.56
CA ARG A 393 -22.45 -17.61 11.22
C ARG A 393 -21.97 -16.93 9.94
N GLN A 394 -22.81 -16.92 8.91
CA GLN A 394 -22.49 -16.27 7.65
C GLN A 394 -22.26 -14.78 7.85
N LEU A 395 -23.14 -14.10 8.60
CA LEU A 395 -22.96 -12.69 8.93
C LEU A 395 -21.63 -12.43 9.63
N PHE A 396 -21.31 -13.19 10.67
CA PHE A 396 -20.05 -12.99 11.41
C PHE A 396 -18.85 -13.26 10.54
N PHE A 397 -18.89 -14.31 9.72
CA PHE A 397 -17.85 -14.61 8.75
C PHE A 397 -17.64 -13.43 7.79
N ASP A 398 -18.70 -12.95 7.17
CA ASP A 398 -18.63 -11.85 6.19
C ASP A 398 -18.14 -10.55 6.83
N LEU A 399 -18.58 -10.26 8.06
CA LEU A 399 -18.12 -9.13 8.84
C LEU A 399 -16.63 -9.19 9.13
N ILE A 400 -16.13 -10.33 9.59
CA ILE A 400 -14.73 -10.52 9.93
C ILE A 400 -13.87 -10.42 8.66
N VAL A 401 -14.26 -11.09 7.59
CA VAL A 401 -13.55 -11.04 6.30
C VAL A 401 -13.49 -9.62 5.76
N LYS A 402 -14.62 -8.90 5.76
CA LYS A 402 -14.68 -7.51 5.28
C LYS A 402 -13.81 -6.58 6.12
N TYR A 403 -13.84 -6.73 7.44
CA TYR A 403 -13.01 -5.95 8.35
C TYR A 403 -11.51 -6.22 8.13
N ARG A 404 -11.11 -7.50 8.02
CA ARG A 404 -9.73 -7.89 7.78
C ARG A 404 -9.23 -7.37 6.43
N LYS A 405 -10.01 -7.49 5.36
CA LYS A 405 -9.70 -6.91 4.06
C LYS A 405 -9.53 -5.40 4.12
N MET A 406 -10.42 -4.70 4.80
CA MET A 406 -10.34 -3.25 4.99
C MET A 406 -9.07 -2.84 5.75
N LYS A 407 -8.72 -3.57 6.81
CA LYS A 407 -7.53 -3.30 7.63
C LYS A 407 -6.22 -3.61 6.91
N ASN A 408 -6.19 -4.66 6.10
CA ASN A 408 -4.99 -5.06 5.37
C ASN A 408 -4.66 -4.14 4.18
N ARG A 409 -5.64 -3.41 3.63
CA ARG A 409 -5.41 -2.51 2.49
C ARG A 409 -4.58 -1.29 2.86
N GLY A 410 -3.63 -0.94 2.00
CA GLY A 410 -2.77 0.22 2.15
C GLY A 410 -1.91 0.19 3.40
N VAL A 411 -1.62 -0.99 3.92
CA VAL A 411 -0.77 -1.20 5.10
C VAL A 411 0.31 -2.21 4.75
N VAL A 412 1.57 -1.82 4.96
CA VAL A 412 2.68 -2.76 4.89
C VAL A 412 2.68 -3.59 6.17
N ALA A 413 2.08 -4.79 6.10
CA ALA A 413 2.01 -5.70 7.22
C ALA A 413 3.34 -6.43 7.43
N GLU A 414 3.69 -6.76 8.67
CA GLU A 414 4.73 -7.74 8.95
C GLU A 414 4.17 -9.14 8.72
N PHE A 415 4.91 -9.98 8.00
CA PHE A 415 4.49 -11.35 7.72
C PHE A 415 4.45 -12.18 9.01
N HIS A 416 3.34 -12.83 9.22
CA HIS A 416 3.16 -13.82 10.28
C HIS A 416 2.27 -14.95 9.75
N LYS A 417 2.75 -16.18 9.81
CA LYS A 417 2.05 -17.37 9.32
C LYS A 417 0.61 -17.51 9.86
N ASP A 418 0.40 -17.13 11.12
CA ASP A 418 -0.91 -17.29 11.79
C ASP A 418 -1.92 -16.21 11.39
N ARG A 419 -1.50 -15.17 10.66
CA ARG A 419 -2.33 -14.02 10.31
C ARG A 419 -2.42 -13.75 8.81
N PHE A 420 -1.36 -14.05 8.08
CA PHE A 420 -1.33 -13.90 6.62
C PHE A 420 -2.12 -15.04 5.97
N ASP A 421 -3.09 -14.70 5.14
CA ASP A 421 -3.94 -15.61 4.40
C ASP A 421 -4.44 -14.97 3.11
N ARG A 422 -5.29 -15.67 2.36
CA ARG A 422 -5.89 -15.20 1.10
C ARG A 422 -6.67 -13.87 1.19
N TYR A 423 -6.86 -13.30 2.37
CA TYR A 423 -7.48 -12.00 2.57
C TYR A 423 -6.47 -10.89 2.88
N SER A 424 -5.19 -11.23 2.95
CA SER A 424 -4.09 -10.30 3.18
C SER A 424 -3.50 -9.87 1.83
N ASN A 425 -3.39 -8.58 1.56
CA ASN A 425 -2.92 -8.10 0.24
C ASN A 425 -1.41 -8.00 0.16
N PHE A 426 -0.76 -7.42 1.20
CA PHE A 426 0.64 -7.07 1.16
C PHE A 426 1.32 -7.29 2.52
N ALA A 427 2.45 -8.00 2.52
CA ALA A 427 3.27 -8.18 3.70
C ALA A 427 4.77 -8.09 3.39
N ARG A 428 5.58 -7.86 4.43
CA ARG A 428 7.05 -7.89 4.35
C ARG A 428 7.64 -8.90 5.31
N ILE A 429 8.73 -9.51 4.92
CA ILE A 429 9.63 -10.31 5.76
C ILE A 429 10.93 -9.51 5.89
N GLY A 430 11.37 -9.28 7.12
CA GLY A 430 12.50 -8.40 7.42
C GLY A 430 12.10 -6.97 7.78
N LYS A 431 13.11 -6.15 8.11
CA LYS A 431 12.96 -4.77 8.58
C LYS A 431 13.59 -3.74 7.64
N GLY A 432 14.30 -4.19 6.62
CA GLY A 432 14.96 -3.36 5.63
C GLY A 432 14.00 -2.67 4.64
N SER A 433 14.55 -2.19 3.54
CA SER A 433 13.77 -1.55 2.47
C SER A 433 12.99 -2.58 1.66
N LEU A 434 11.83 -2.16 1.15
CA LEU A 434 11.01 -2.91 0.18
C LEU A 434 11.58 -2.82 -1.26
N GLY A 435 12.55 -1.96 -1.52
CA GLY A 435 13.00 -1.62 -2.86
C GLY A 435 12.00 -0.74 -3.64
N GLY A 436 12.30 -0.41 -4.88
CA GLY A 436 11.49 0.48 -5.72
C GLY A 436 10.13 -0.10 -6.06
N LYS A 437 10.11 -1.27 -6.70
CA LYS A 437 8.85 -1.94 -7.10
C LYS A 437 7.97 -2.31 -5.89
N GLY A 438 8.57 -2.79 -4.78
CA GLY A 438 7.83 -3.11 -3.56
C GLY A 438 7.15 -1.89 -2.94
N ARG A 439 7.83 -0.73 -2.92
CA ARG A 439 7.23 0.54 -2.51
C ARG A 439 6.12 0.99 -3.44
N GLY A 440 6.31 0.82 -4.75
CA GLY A 440 5.29 1.11 -5.76
C GLY A 440 4.01 0.30 -5.55
N LEU A 441 4.13 -1.01 -5.25
CA LEU A 441 2.98 -1.87 -4.95
C LEU A 441 2.25 -1.48 -3.65
N ALA A 442 3.00 -1.19 -2.59
CA ALA A 442 2.41 -0.69 -1.35
C ALA A 442 1.69 0.66 -1.54
N PHE A 443 2.24 1.52 -2.40
CA PHE A 443 1.62 2.79 -2.78
C PHE A 443 0.33 2.58 -3.58
N ILE A 444 0.31 1.67 -4.55
CA ILE A 444 -0.91 1.29 -5.29
C ILE A 444 -2.00 0.81 -4.32
N ASP A 445 -1.65 -0.08 -3.38
CA ASP A 445 -2.63 -0.58 -2.40
C ASP A 445 -3.21 0.54 -1.53
N SER A 446 -2.42 1.58 -1.23
CA SER A 446 -2.89 2.79 -0.56
C SER A 446 -3.83 3.62 -1.44
N ILE A 447 -3.55 3.76 -2.74
CA ILE A 447 -4.46 4.41 -3.69
C ILE A 447 -5.80 3.67 -3.73
N ILE A 448 -5.77 2.33 -3.86
CA ILE A 448 -6.98 1.50 -3.90
C ILE A 448 -7.77 1.62 -2.59
N LYS A 449 -7.11 1.69 -1.45
CA LYS A 449 -7.77 1.92 -0.15
C LYS A 449 -8.58 3.20 -0.12
N ASN A 450 -8.03 4.27 -0.67
CA ASN A 450 -8.63 5.60 -0.65
C ASN A 450 -9.71 5.78 -1.73
N ASN A 451 -9.88 4.81 -2.64
CA ASN A 451 -10.85 4.83 -3.74
C ASN A 451 -11.73 3.57 -3.68
N PRO A 452 -12.81 3.56 -2.87
CA PRO A 452 -13.66 2.38 -2.66
C PRO A 452 -14.35 1.87 -3.93
N GLU A 453 -14.47 2.70 -4.97
CA GLU A 453 -14.98 2.32 -6.28
C GLU A 453 -14.18 1.19 -6.94
N CYS A 454 -12.92 0.98 -6.55
CA CYS A 454 -12.09 -0.13 -7.01
C CYS A 454 -12.67 -1.51 -6.65
N ASP A 455 -13.53 -1.61 -5.64
CA ASP A 455 -14.18 -2.88 -5.26
C ASP A 455 -15.26 -3.32 -6.25
N ASN A 456 -15.82 -2.39 -6.99
CA ASN A 456 -16.79 -2.67 -8.06
C ASN A 456 -16.78 -1.54 -9.09
N PHE A 457 -15.72 -1.50 -9.90
CA PHE A 457 -15.54 -0.51 -10.93
C PHE A 457 -16.26 -0.96 -12.21
N GLU A 458 -17.47 -0.48 -12.41
CA GLU A 458 -18.34 -0.87 -13.55
C GLU A 458 -18.49 -2.40 -13.75
N GLY A 459 -18.52 -3.14 -12.65
CA GLY A 459 -18.62 -4.60 -12.61
C GLY A 459 -17.29 -5.34 -12.56
N ALA A 460 -16.14 -4.68 -12.63
CA ALA A 460 -14.84 -5.27 -12.41
C ALA A 460 -14.27 -4.86 -11.05
N VAL A 461 -13.33 -5.65 -10.53
CA VAL A 461 -12.57 -5.33 -9.31
C VAL A 461 -11.16 -4.86 -9.71
N ILE A 462 -10.71 -3.74 -9.16
CA ILE A 462 -9.32 -3.27 -9.30
C ILE A 462 -8.57 -3.57 -8.00
N ARG A 463 -7.47 -4.34 -8.07
CA ARG A 463 -6.66 -4.68 -6.90
C ARG A 463 -5.20 -4.97 -7.27
N ILE A 464 -4.32 -5.09 -6.27
CA ILE A 464 -3.00 -5.71 -6.45
C ILE A 464 -3.10 -7.23 -6.27
N PRO A 465 -2.19 -8.03 -6.86
CA PRO A 465 -2.06 -9.45 -6.49
C PRO A 465 -1.55 -9.58 -5.05
N HIS A 466 -1.79 -10.71 -4.42
CA HIS A 466 -1.21 -11.01 -3.11
C HIS A 466 0.31 -10.98 -3.19
N THR A 467 0.94 -10.24 -2.31
CA THR A 467 2.37 -9.92 -2.39
C THR A 467 3.04 -10.05 -1.04
N VAL A 468 4.19 -10.72 -1.02
CA VAL A 468 5.12 -10.72 0.12
C VAL A 468 6.49 -10.26 -0.36
N VAL A 469 7.11 -9.35 0.37
CA VAL A 469 8.42 -8.78 0.01
C VAL A 469 9.46 -9.22 1.02
N LEU A 470 10.52 -9.88 0.57
CA LEU A 470 11.74 -10.07 1.34
C LEU A 470 12.53 -8.77 1.30
N CYS A 471 12.70 -8.13 2.45
CA CYS A 471 13.37 -6.83 2.54
C CYS A 471 14.89 -6.93 2.34
N THR A 472 15.53 -5.80 2.10
CA THR A 472 16.98 -5.73 1.78
C THR A 472 17.89 -6.22 2.89
N ASP A 473 17.48 -6.23 4.15
CA ASP A 473 18.25 -6.80 5.27
C ASP A 473 18.39 -8.33 5.15
N ILE A 474 17.43 -9.01 4.53
CA ILE A 474 17.50 -10.45 4.23
C ILE A 474 18.59 -10.72 3.17
N PHE A 475 18.70 -9.83 2.17
CA PHE A 475 19.79 -9.92 1.19
C PHE A 475 21.16 -9.76 1.86
N ASP A 476 21.31 -8.75 2.72
CA ASP A 476 22.56 -8.51 3.45
C ASP A 476 22.94 -9.76 4.30
N GLU A 477 21.98 -10.28 5.07
CA GLU A 477 22.16 -11.48 5.88
C GLU A 477 22.57 -12.70 5.02
N PHE A 478 21.89 -12.92 3.89
CA PHE A 478 22.21 -13.99 2.96
C PHE A 478 23.61 -13.88 2.38
N MET A 479 24.02 -12.69 1.95
CA MET A 479 25.35 -12.44 1.38
C MET A 479 26.45 -12.65 2.42
N GLU A 480 26.26 -12.14 3.64
CA GLU A 480 27.23 -12.21 4.72
C GLU A 480 27.40 -13.63 5.27
N MET A 481 26.29 -14.31 5.57
CA MET A 481 26.35 -15.66 6.17
C MET A 481 26.99 -16.70 5.26
N ASN A 482 26.90 -16.49 3.93
CA ASN A 482 27.48 -17.40 2.93
C ASN A 482 28.81 -16.89 2.35
N GLY A 483 29.28 -15.69 2.73
CA GLY A 483 30.52 -15.12 2.24
C GLY A 483 30.57 -14.93 0.73
N LEU A 484 29.48 -14.50 0.09
CA LEU A 484 29.32 -14.52 -1.38
C LEU A 484 29.97 -13.34 -2.10
N TYR A 485 30.26 -12.23 -1.44
CA TYR A 485 30.79 -11.02 -2.08
C TYR A 485 32.06 -11.26 -2.93
N PRO A 486 33.07 -12.04 -2.50
CA PRO A 486 34.26 -12.28 -3.33
C PRO A 486 33.93 -12.95 -4.66
N THR A 487 33.02 -13.93 -4.67
CA THR A 487 32.56 -14.62 -5.88
C THR A 487 31.69 -13.72 -6.74
N ALA A 488 30.76 -13.02 -6.13
CA ALA A 488 29.80 -12.14 -6.80
C ALA A 488 30.48 -10.98 -7.54
N LEU A 489 31.51 -10.40 -6.94
CA LEU A 489 32.26 -9.26 -7.54
C LEU A 489 33.35 -9.70 -8.52
N SER A 490 33.64 -11.00 -8.62
CA SER A 490 34.63 -11.52 -9.56
C SER A 490 34.14 -11.47 -11.02
N ASN A 491 35.10 -11.55 -11.98
CA ASN A 491 34.81 -11.58 -13.41
C ASN A 491 34.68 -13.04 -13.91
N ILE A 492 33.78 -13.81 -13.34
CA ILE A 492 33.45 -15.17 -13.78
C ILE A 492 32.13 -15.15 -14.59
N PRO A 493 31.87 -16.19 -15.39
CA PRO A 493 30.60 -16.30 -16.14
C PRO A 493 29.37 -16.27 -15.21
N ASP A 494 28.29 -15.65 -15.69
CA ASP A 494 27.04 -15.51 -14.93
C ASP A 494 26.49 -16.85 -14.42
N ALA A 495 26.64 -17.92 -15.21
CA ALA A 495 26.24 -19.27 -14.82
C ALA A 495 27.01 -19.78 -13.57
N GLU A 496 28.29 -19.41 -13.43
CA GLU A 496 29.09 -19.79 -12.24
C GLU A 496 28.67 -18.98 -11.01
N ILE A 497 28.37 -17.68 -11.20
CA ILE A 497 27.79 -16.84 -10.15
C ILE A 497 26.46 -17.45 -9.66
N LEU A 498 25.55 -17.77 -10.59
CA LEU A 498 24.27 -18.38 -10.26
C LEU A 498 24.45 -19.69 -9.49
N GLN A 499 25.36 -20.58 -9.93
CA GLN A 499 25.59 -21.84 -9.24
C GLN A 499 26.12 -21.66 -7.80
N ALA A 500 26.94 -20.62 -7.56
CA ALA A 500 27.42 -20.30 -6.21
C ALA A 500 26.25 -19.88 -5.30
N PHE A 501 25.34 -19.04 -5.82
CA PHE A 501 24.16 -18.59 -5.09
C PHE A 501 23.15 -19.71 -4.85
N LEU A 502 22.93 -20.60 -5.82
CA LEU A 502 22.02 -21.74 -5.65
C LEU A 502 22.50 -22.71 -4.56
N ARG A 503 23.82 -22.90 -4.41
CA ARG A 503 24.41 -23.73 -3.34
C ARG A 503 24.33 -23.09 -1.95
N ALA A 504 24.20 -21.77 -1.90
CA ALA A 504 24.12 -21.02 -0.66
C ALA A 504 22.78 -21.29 0.08
N LYS A 505 22.77 -21.08 1.39
CA LYS A 505 21.57 -21.30 2.22
C LYS A 505 20.91 -19.97 2.53
N LEU A 506 19.58 -19.92 2.35
CA LEU A 506 18.79 -18.81 2.88
C LEU A 506 18.78 -18.84 4.42
N PRO A 507 18.58 -17.71 5.11
CA PRO A 507 18.37 -17.70 6.56
C PRO A 507 17.24 -18.64 6.98
N GLU A 508 17.38 -19.33 8.12
CA GLU A 508 16.42 -20.35 8.58
C GLU A 508 15.03 -19.76 8.83
N SER A 509 14.96 -18.53 9.32
CA SER A 509 13.70 -17.78 9.49
C SER A 509 12.96 -17.65 8.17
N VAL A 510 13.66 -17.26 7.10
CA VAL A 510 13.09 -17.08 5.77
C VAL A 510 12.64 -18.42 5.19
N GLN A 511 13.41 -19.49 5.36
CA GLN A 511 12.99 -20.83 4.89
C GLN A 511 11.66 -21.25 5.53
N ASN A 512 11.49 -21.05 6.84
CA ASN A 512 10.24 -21.34 7.54
C ASN A 512 9.07 -20.49 7.05
N ASP A 513 9.33 -19.22 6.73
CA ASP A 513 8.33 -18.33 6.18
C ASP A 513 7.92 -18.75 4.75
N LEU A 514 8.88 -19.16 3.89
CA LEU A 514 8.59 -19.70 2.56
C LEU A 514 7.71 -20.96 2.61
N TYR A 515 7.96 -21.86 3.58
CA TYR A 515 7.08 -23.02 3.81
C TYR A 515 5.65 -22.59 4.14
N SER A 516 5.49 -21.50 4.89
CA SER A 516 4.18 -20.99 5.27
C SER A 516 3.45 -20.33 4.10
N LEU A 517 4.19 -19.76 3.14
CA LEU A 517 3.62 -19.14 1.94
C LEU A 517 2.93 -20.17 1.02
N TYR A 518 3.43 -21.39 0.95
CA TYR A 518 2.80 -22.44 0.15
C TYR A 518 1.35 -22.69 0.55
N ASP A 519 1.05 -22.63 1.84
CA ASP A 519 -0.30 -22.86 2.36
C ASP A 519 -1.27 -21.69 2.12
N VAL A 520 -0.75 -20.55 1.71
CA VAL A 520 -1.52 -19.30 1.53
C VAL A 520 -1.78 -19.01 0.06
N PHE A 521 -0.80 -19.29 -0.81
CA PHE A 521 -0.91 -19.05 -2.24
C PHE A 521 -1.47 -20.30 -2.96
N ASP A 522 -2.60 -20.12 -3.63
CA ASP A 522 -3.30 -21.20 -4.32
C ASP A 522 -2.83 -21.39 -5.78
N GLY A 523 -1.93 -20.55 -6.28
CA GLY A 523 -1.50 -20.51 -7.68
C GLY A 523 0.01 -20.31 -7.87
N PRO A 524 0.48 -20.24 -9.12
CA PRO A 524 1.86 -19.95 -9.45
C PRO A 524 2.31 -18.61 -8.87
N LEU A 525 3.62 -18.47 -8.65
CA LEU A 525 4.24 -17.28 -8.07
C LEU A 525 5.17 -16.60 -9.07
N ALA A 526 5.20 -15.27 -9.06
CA ALA A 526 6.19 -14.46 -9.72
C ALA A 526 7.21 -13.96 -8.67
N VAL A 527 8.48 -14.25 -8.88
CA VAL A 527 9.58 -13.81 -8.03
C VAL A 527 10.34 -12.72 -8.76
N ARG A 528 10.18 -11.48 -8.30
CA ARG A 528 10.63 -10.28 -9.00
C ARG A 528 11.68 -9.52 -8.19
N SER A 529 12.66 -8.94 -8.88
CA SER A 529 13.58 -7.99 -8.28
C SER A 529 12.87 -6.73 -7.78
N SER A 530 13.41 -6.14 -6.73
CA SER A 530 13.01 -4.82 -6.21
C SER A 530 14.21 -4.14 -5.59
N SER A 531 15.11 -3.64 -6.43
CA SER A 531 16.28 -2.93 -5.96
C SER A 531 15.94 -1.50 -5.53
N TRP A 532 16.84 -0.87 -4.81
CA TRP A 532 16.70 0.53 -4.41
C TRP A 532 16.69 1.47 -5.63
N LEU A 533 17.47 1.13 -6.66
CA LEU A 533 17.65 1.94 -7.87
C LEU A 533 16.55 1.69 -8.91
N GLU A 534 15.85 0.55 -8.86
CA GLU A 534 14.68 0.32 -9.70
C GLU A 534 13.59 1.35 -9.35
N ASP A 535 12.96 1.88 -10.37
CA ASP A 535 11.97 2.94 -10.29
C ASP A 535 12.51 4.28 -9.73
N SER A 536 13.85 4.48 -9.80
CA SER A 536 14.45 5.77 -9.49
C SER A 536 14.05 6.84 -10.50
N HIS A 537 13.91 8.09 -10.03
CA HIS A 537 13.46 9.20 -10.88
C HIS A 537 14.45 9.62 -11.98
N TYR A 538 15.73 9.30 -11.80
CA TYR A 538 16.81 9.84 -12.62
C TYR A 538 17.40 8.82 -13.59
N GLN A 539 17.40 7.54 -13.25
CA GLN A 539 18.00 6.48 -14.05
C GLN A 539 17.14 5.21 -13.92
N PRO A 540 16.35 4.84 -14.93
CA PRO A 540 15.51 3.65 -14.85
C PRO A 540 16.34 2.38 -15.02
N PHE A 541 16.40 1.56 -13.98
CA PHE A 541 16.99 0.20 -13.99
C PHE A 541 15.97 -0.86 -14.48
N ALA A 542 15.15 -0.53 -15.47
CA ALA A 542 14.14 -1.45 -15.95
C ALA A 542 14.73 -2.57 -16.80
N GLY A 543 14.39 -3.82 -16.48
CA GLY A 543 14.81 -5.00 -17.25
C GLY A 543 16.28 -5.41 -17.07
N VAL A 544 16.96 -4.89 -16.03
CA VAL A 544 18.37 -5.23 -15.73
C VAL A 544 18.46 -6.47 -14.85
N TYR A 545 17.51 -6.65 -13.95
CA TYR A 545 17.49 -7.76 -12.98
C TYR A 545 16.43 -8.79 -13.32
N SER A 546 16.69 -10.04 -12.94
CA SER A 546 15.90 -11.19 -13.31
C SER A 546 14.52 -11.26 -12.63
N THR A 547 13.58 -11.88 -13.34
CA THR A 547 12.24 -12.24 -12.86
C THR A 547 11.95 -13.70 -13.19
N TYR A 548 11.59 -14.49 -12.21
CA TYR A 548 11.27 -15.90 -12.38
C TYR A 548 9.80 -16.21 -12.07
N MET A 549 9.22 -17.13 -12.82
CA MET A 549 7.89 -17.67 -12.55
C MET A 549 8.04 -19.04 -11.92
N VAL A 550 7.34 -19.30 -10.83
CA VAL A 550 7.38 -20.59 -10.12
C VAL A 550 6.00 -21.23 -10.17
N PRO A 551 5.83 -22.37 -10.84
CA PRO A 551 4.59 -23.12 -10.83
C PRO A 551 4.24 -23.61 -9.42
N HIS A 552 2.97 -23.74 -9.12
CA HIS A 552 2.49 -24.32 -7.86
C HIS A 552 2.24 -25.82 -8.05
N PHE A 553 3.17 -26.64 -7.59
CA PHE A 553 3.04 -28.10 -7.67
C PHE A 553 2.29 -28.67 -6.48
N THR A 554 1.70 -29.84 -6.65
CA THR A 554 1.14 -30.61 -5.53
C THR A 554 2.21 -31.09 -4.55
N ASP A 555 3.44 -31.27 -5.01
CA ASP A 555 4.61 -31.49 -4.18
C ASP A 555 5.08 -30.16 -3.58
N ARG A 556 4.84 -30.01 -2.26
CA ARG A 556 5.22 -28.84 -1.49
C ARG A 556 6.73 -28.60 -1.51
N ASP A 557 7.52 -29.63 -1.30
CA ASP A 557 8.96 -29.51 -1.20
C ASP A 557 9.59 -29.11 -2.55
N LEU A 558 9.01 -29.56 -3.65
CA LEU A 558 9.42 -29.13 -4.98
C LEU A 558 9.13 -27.65 -5.20
N THR A 559 7.92 -27.19 -4.88
CA THR A 559 7.54 -25.78 -5.00
C THR A 559 8.44 -24.88 -4.17
N ILE A 560 8.68 -25.24 -2.90
CA ILE A 560 9.53 -24.46 -1.98
C ILE A 560 10.98 -24.43 -2.46
N ARG A 561 11.49 -25.53 -2.99
CA ARG A 561 12.84 -25.57 -3.58
C ARG A 561 12.95 -24.60 -4.74
N GLN A 562 12.03 -24.67 -5.69
CA GLN A 562 12.04 -23.76 -6.84
C GLN A 562 11.85 -22.30 -6.42
N LEU A 563 10.98 -22.02 -5.44
CA LEU A 563 10.81 -20.68 -4.88
C LEU A 563 12.12 -20.18 -4.23
N SER A 564 12.77 -21.02 -3.45
CA SER A 564 14.08 -20.69 -2.86
C SER A 564 15.14 -20.39 -3.92
N ASP A 565 15.19 -21.21 -4.98
CA ASP A 565 16.15 -21.04 -6.06
C ASP A 565 15.86 -19.80 -6.90
N ALA A 566 14.58 -19.48 -7.12
CA ALA A 566 14.17 -18.23 -7.76
C ALA A 566 14.60 -16.98 -6.96
N VAL A 567 14.42 -17.01 -5.62
CA VAL A 567 14.91 -15.92 -4.75
C VAL A 567 16.42 -15.75 -4.86
N LYS A 568 17.18 -16.85 -4.82
CA LYS A 568 18.64 -16.83 -4.97
C LYS A 568 19.07 -16.38 -6.38
N GLY A 569 18.31 -16.77 -7.41
CA GLY A 569 18.50 -16.32 -8.80
C GLY A 569 18.34 -14.81 -8.95
N VAL A 570 17.31 -14.23 -8.32
CA VAL A 570 17.13 -12.78 -8.28
C VAL A 570 18.31 -12.11 -7.55
N TYR A 571 18.77 -12.64 -6.43
CA TYR A 571 19.94 -12.12 -5.73
C TYR A 571 21.21 -12.20 -6.59
N ALA A 572 21.41 -13.31 -7.32
CA ALA A 572 22.55 -13.49 -8.22
C ALA A 572 22.56 -12.48 -9.37
N SER A 573 21.37 -12.13 -9.89
CA SER A 573 21.23 -11.24 -11.06
C SER A 573 21.78 -9.83 -10.83
N VAL A 574 21.92 -9.39 -9.57
CA VAL A 574 22.60 -8.14 -9.22
C VAL A 574 24.02 -8.11 -9.75
N PHE A 575 24.67 -9.26 -9.80
CA PHE A 575 26.09 -9.41 -10.11
C PHE A 575 26.37 -9.98 -11.50
N PHE A 576 25.37 -10.13 -12.35
CA PHE A 576 25.53 -10.56 -13.75
C PHE A 576 26.21 -9.50 -14.60
N ALA A 577 26.77 -9.90 -15.73
CA ALA A 577 27.58 -9.06 -16.59
C ALA A 577 26.84 -7.79 -17.04
N ASP A 578 25.56 -7.93 -17.43
CA ASP A 578 24.73 -6.80 -17.85
C ASP A 578 24.47 -5.82 -16.70
N SER A 579 24.20 -6.32 -15.51
CA SER A 579 24.02 -5.50 -14.29
C SER A 579 25.30 -4.75 -13.95
N LYS A 580 26.45 -5.43 -13.97
CA LYS A 580 27.77 -4.82 -13.73
C LYS A 580 28.08 -3.73 -14.77
N ALA A 581 27.84 -4.01 -16.06
CA ALA A 581 28.06 -3.03 -17.14
C ALA A 581 27.16 -1.80 -16.97
N TYR A 582 25.90 -2.00 -16.60
CA TYR A 582 24.96 -0.92 -16.38
C TYR A 582 25.35 -0.05 -15.18
N MET A 583 25.78 -0.65 -14.07
CA MET A 583 26.27 0.07 -12.88
C MET A 583 27.48 0.95 -13.22
N VAL A 584 28.43 0.42 -13.95
CA VAL A 584 29.60 1.20 -14.42
C VAL A 584 29.16 2.36 -15.30
N ALA A 585 28.23 2.14 -16.23
CA ALA A 585 27.73 3.16 -17.14
C ALA A 585 26.98 4.30 -16.42
N THR A 586 26.36 3.99 -15.26
CA THR A 586 25.59 4.96 -14.46
C THR A 586 26.37 5.55 -13.29
N SER A 587 27.67 5.24 -13.17
CA SER A 587 28.54 5.68 -12.07
C SER A 587 28.04 5.26 -10.66
N ASN A 588 27.29 4.19 -10.58
CA ASN A 588 26.83 3.60 -9.32
C ASN A 588 27.83 2.54 -8.83
N VAL A 589 27.82 2.28 -7.54
CA VAL A 589 28.75 1.32 -6.89
C VAL A 589 28.00 0.05 -6.59
N ILE A 590 28.37 -1.06 -7.26
CA ILE A 590 27.64 -2.33 -7.21
C ILE A 590 27.60 -3.00 -5.86
N ASP A 591 28.62 -2.80 -5.01
CA ASP A 591 28.67 -3.33 -3.65
C ASP A 591 27.76 -2.59 -2.66
N GLN A 592 27.21 -1.44 -3.05
CA GLN A 592 26.22 -0.68 -2.31
C GLN A 592 24.78 -1.00 -2.74
N GLU A 593 24.59 -1.74 -3.84
CA GLU A 593 23.27 -2.14 -4.30
C GLU A 593 22.70 -3.24 -3.41
N LYS A 594 21.47 -3.02 -2.96
CA LYS A 594 20.72 -3.93 -2.09
C LYS A 594 19.44 -4.38 -2.77
N MET A 595 19.21 -5.69 -2.75
CA MET A 595 18.09 -6.31 -3.41
C MET A 595 17.02 -6.75 -2.42
N ALA A 596 15.80 -6.21 -2.55
CA ALA A 596 14.60 -6.82 -2.02
C ALA A 596 13.99 -7.74 -3.09
N VAL A 597 13.26 -8.76 -2.67
CA VAL A 597 12.60 -9.71 -3.59
C VAL A 597 11.10 -9.70 -3.35
N ILE A 598 10.35 -9.49 -4.40
CA ILE A 598 8.89 -9.57 -4.39
C ILE A 598 8.49 -10.99 -4.75
N ILE A 599 7.74 -11.64 -3.86
CA ILE A 599 7.04 -12.91 -4.11
C ILE A 599 5.57 -12.56 -4.27
N GLN A 600 5.04 -12.73 -5.46
CA GLN A 600 3.71 -12.27 -5.83
C GLN A 600 2.92 -13.38 -6.50
N GLU A 601 1.65 -13.53 -6.14
CA GLU A 601 0.75 -14.45 -6.84
C GLU A 601 0.64 -14.06 -8.32
N ALA A 602 0.88 -15.01 -9.20
CA ALA A 602 0.76 -14.77 -10.63
C ALA A 602 -0.70 -14.57 -11.01
N VAL A 603 -0.94 -13.60 -11.90
CA VAL A 603 -2.27 -13.31 -12.39
C VAL A 603 -2.61 -14.24 -13.55
N GLY A 604 -3.71 -14.94 -13.47
CA GLY A 604 -4.14 -15.80 -14.58
C GLY A 604 -5.19 -16.82 -14.19
N VAL A 605 -5.48 -17.68 -15.14
CA VAL A 605 -6.37 -18.84 -15.02
C VAL A 605 -5.69 -20.06 -15.64
N GLN A 606 -5.93 -21.21 -15.06
CA GLN A 606 -5.43 -22.48 -15.59
C GLN A 606 -6.23 -22.92 -16.83
N HIS A 607 -5.52 -23.20 -17.93
CA HIS A 607 -6.07 -23.71 -19.18
C HIS A 607 -5.28 -24.96 -19.60
N GLY A 608 -5.78 -26.13 -19.24
CA GLY A 608 -5.03 -27.39 -19.41
C GLY A 608 -3.69 -27.34 -18.65
N ASP A 609 -2.58 -27.49 -19.34
CA ASP A 609 -1.22 -27.47 -18.78
C ASP A 609 -0.61 -26.07 -18.71
N TYR A 610 -1.39 -25.02 -19.02
CA TYR A 610 -0.89 -23.66 -19.12
C TYR A 610 -1.65 -22.70 -18.22
N PHE A 611 -0.93 -21.74 -17.63
CA PHE A 611 -1.50 -20.70 -16.79
C PHE A 611 -1.16 -19.32 -17.36
N TYR A 612 -2.16 -18.47 -17.58
CA TYR A 612 -1.98 -17.12 -18.11
C TYR A 612 -3.18 -16.21 -17.83
N PRO A 613 -2.98 -14.87 -17.77
CA PRO A 613 -4.08 -13.91 -17.68
C PRO A 613 -4.81 -13.78 -19.01
N SER A 614 -6.05 -13.37 -18.97
CA SER A 614 -6.82 -13.06 -20.18
C SER A 614 -6.13 -11.96 -20.99
N LEU A 615 -5.64 -10.93 -20.32
CA LEU A 615 -4.90 -9.83 -20.92
C LEU A 615 -3.83 -9.31 -19.98
N SER A 616 -2.79 -8.71 -20.54
CA SER A 616 -1.76 -7.95 -19.82
C SER A 616 -1.35 -6.73 -20.62
N GLY A 617 -0.78 -5.73 -19.97
CA GLY A 617 -0.43 -4.52 -20.66
C GLY A 617 0.37 -3.52 -19.86
N VAL A 618 0.74 -2.46 -20.56
CA VAL A 618 1.42 -1.28 -20.03
C VAL A 618 0.59 -0.05 -20.39
N GLY A 619 0.38 0.84 -19.44
CA GLY A 619 -0.29 2.11 -19.65
C GLY A 619 0.62 3.28 -19.31
N ARG A 620 0.53 4.37 -20.05
CA ARG A 620 1.25 5.63 -19.80
C ARG A 620 0.27 6.78 -19.72
N SER A 621 0.41 7.64 -18.74
CA SER A 621 -0.47 8.80 -18.57
C SER A 621 -0.20 9.93 -19.58
N LEU A 622 0.89 9.83 -20.35
CA LEU A 622 1.19 10.72 -21.47
C LEU A 622 1.37 9.94 -22.76
N ASN A 623 0.70 10.40 -23.82
CA ASN A 623 0.88 9.93 -25.19
C ASN A 623 1.68 10.96 -25.98
N TYR A 624 2.94 10.68 -26.29
CA TYR A 624 3.77 11.57 -27.09
C TYR A 624 3.53 11.42 -28.62
N TYR A 625 2.65 10.51 -29.01
CA TYR A 625 2.29 10.26 -30.41
C TYR A 625 0.75 10.15 -30.56
N PRO A 626 0.03 11.22 -30.22
CA PRO A 626 -1.44 11.21 -30.38
C PRO A 626 -1.85 11.09 -31.85
N VAL A 627 -2.94 10.38 -32.10
CA VAL A 627 -3.48 10.13 -33.45
C VAL A 627 -4.87 10.74 -33.57
N GLY A 628 -5.12 11.46 -34.65
CA GLY A 628 -6.42 12.08 -34.91
C GLY A 628 -6.79 13.16 -33.87
N ASP A 629 -7.86 12.94 -33.13
CA ASP A 629 -8.38 13.89 -32.12
C ASP A 629 -7.76 13.67 -30.72
N GLU A 630 -6.87 12.68 -30.56
CA GLU A 630 -6.23 12.41 -29.29
C GLU A 630 -5.34 13.57 -28.83
N GLN A 631 -5.27 13.77 -27.53
CA GLN A 631 -4.36 14.72 -26.89
C GLN A 631 -3.26 13.98 -26.12
N PRO A 632 -2.06 14.57 -25.92
CA PRO A 632 -1.02 13.95 -25.10
C PRO A 632 -1.48 13.51 -23.71
N ALA A 633 -2.38 14.26 -23.09
CA ALA A 633 -2.92 13.99 -21.77
C ALA A 633 -3.99 12.86 -21.72
N ASP A 634 -4.41 12.34 -22.86
CA ASP A 634 -5.38 11.24 -22.91
C ASP A 634 -4.76 9.89 -22.56
N GLY A 635 -3.42 9.86 -22.47
CA GLY A 635 -2.68 8.66 -22.19
C GLY A 635 -2.69 7.64 -23.34
N ILE A 636 -1.96 6.55 -23.12
CA ILE A 636 -1.82 5.46 -24.10
C ILE A 636 -1.69 4.14 -23.35
N ALA A 637 -2.26 3.07 -23.88
CA ALA A 637 -2.10 1.72 -23.37
C ALA A 637 -1.71 0.75 -24.49
N GLU A 638 -0.90 -0.20 -24.13
CA GLU A 638 -0.55 -1.37 -24.93
C GLU A 638 -1.10 -2.61 -24.26
N VAL A 639 -1.83 -3.44 -24.99
CA VAL A 639 -2.47 -4.65 -24.43
C VAL A 639 -2.20 -5.85 -25.31
N ALA A 640 -1.99 -7.00 -24.68
CA ALA A 640 -1.77 -8.29 -25.33
C ALA A 640 -2.48 -9.40 -24.55
N VAL A 641 -2.74 -10.52 -25.21
CA VAL A 641 -3.20 -11.77 -24.60
C VAL A 641 -2.01 -12.44 -23.90
N GLY A 642 -2.24 -13.05 -22.75
CA GLY A 642 -1.24 -13.84 -22.03
C GLY A 642 -0.32 -13.01 -21.14
N LEU A 643 0.85 -13.54 -20.81
CA LEU A 643 1.81 -12.93 -19.89
C LEU A 643 2.43 -11.65 -20.45
N GLY A 644 2.59 -10.64 -19.57
CA GLY A 644 3.12 -9.33 -19.94
C GLY A 644 4.54 -9.33 -20.48
N LYS A 645 5.32 -10.38 -20.21
CA LYS A 645 6.65 -10.58 -20.81
C LYS A 645 6.63 -10.47 -22.35
N TYR A 646 5.53 -10.87 -23.00
CA TYR A 646 5.36 -10.73 -24.43
C TYR A 646 5.49 -9.28 -24.92
N ILE A 647 4.96 -8.31 -24.16
CA ILE A 647 5.07 -6.88 -24.49
C ILE A 647 6.48 -6.37 -24.20
N VAL A 648 7.07 -6.79 -23.09
CA VAL A 648 8.44 -6.41 -22.71
C VAL A 648 9.46 -6.87 -23.74
N ASP A 649 9.29 -8.09 -24.28
CA ASP A 649 10.14 -8.66 -25.33
C ASP A 649 9.89 -8.03 -26.73
N GLY A 650 9.06 -6.98 -26.82
CA GLY A 650 8.75 -6.28 -28.07
C GLY A 650 7.76 -7.01 -28.98
N GLY A 651 6.92 -7.89 -28.42
CA GLY A 651 5.84 -8.54 -29.14
C GLY A 651 4.80 -7.57 -29.70
N MET A 652 4.07 -7.96 -30.73
CA MET A 652 2.99 -7.14 -31.31
C MET A 652 1.83 -6.99 -30.33
N SER A 653 1.78 -5.90 -29.57
CA SER A 653 0.69 -5.49 -28.72
C SER A 653 -0.33 -4.61 -29.47
N LEU A 654 -1.56 -4.59 -29.02
CA LEU A 654 -2.54 -3.66 -29.53
C LEU A 654 -2.45 -2.34 -28.75
N ARG A 655 -2.42 -1.22 -29.45
CA ARG A 655 -2.22 0.10 -28.89
C ARG A 655 -3.47 0.96 -29.03
N PHE A 656 -3.92 1.58 -27.92
CA PHE A 656 -5.11 2.44 -27.90
C PHE A 656 -4.99 3.51 -26.80
N SER A 657 -5.69 4.63 -26.98
CA SER A 657 -5.88 5.61 -25.91
C SER A 657 -7.07 5.20 -25.03
N PRO A 658 -6.91 5.17 -23.68
CA PRO A 658 -8.02 4.86 -22.77
C PRO A 658 -9.25 5.76 -22.93
N ARG A 659 -9.07 7.02 -23.35
CA ARG A 659 -10.17 7.96 -23.61
C ARG A 659 -10.79 7.80 -24.99
N HIS A 660 -10.09 7.14 -25.92
CA HIS A 660 -10.56 6.90 -27.28
C HIS A 660 -10.45 5.41 -27.66
N PRO A 661 -11.05 4.47 -26.89
CA PRO A 661 -10.80 3.02 -27.01
C PRO A 661 -11.28 2.43 -28.34
N ALA A 662 -12.21 3.09 -29.01
CA ALA A 662 -12.70 2.64 -30.32
C ALA A 662 -11.72 2.97 -31.49
N HIS A 663 -10.78 3.89 -31.28
CA HIS A 663 -9.82 4.33 -32.29
C HIS A 663 -8.52 3.51 -32.19
N VAL A 664 -8.55 2.31 -32.73
CA VAL A 664 -7.38 1.42 -32.76
C VAL A 664 -6.81 1.37 -34.18
N LEU A 665 -5.61 1.92 -34.35
CA LEU A 665 -4.96 2.03 -35.65
C LEU A 665 -4.76 0.66 -36.31
N GLN A 666 -4.28 -0.35 -35.56
CA GLN A 666 -3.98 -1.68 -36.07
C GLN A 666 -5.22 -2.44 -36.58
N THR A 667 -6.42 -2.04 -36.20
CA THR A 667 -7.69 -2.66 -36.63
C THR A 667 -8.51 -1.73 -37.53
N SER A 668 -7.94 -0.60 -37.98
CA SER A 668 -8.63 0.37 -38.82
C SER A 668 -8.92 -0.12 -40.25
N THR A 669 -8.12 -1.06 -40.76
CA THR A 669 -8.33 -1.76 -42.03
C THR A 669 -8.15 -3.26 -41.87
N LEU A 670 -8.77 -4.04 -42.78
CA LEU A 670 -8.65 -5.51 -42.78
C LEU A 670 -7.18 -5.96 -42.90
N ASP A 671 -6.42 -5.34 -43.77
CA ASP A 671 -5.02 -5.67 -44.03
C ASP A 671 -4.16 -5.46 -42.76
N LEU A 672 -4.38 -4.35 -42.05
CA LEU A 672 -3.74 -4.04 -40.80
C LEU A 672 -4.08 -5.07 -39.75
N ALA A 673 -5.35 -5.36 -39.58
CA ALA A 673 -5.81 -6.29 -38.56
C ALA A 673 -5.25 -7.72 -38.77
N LEU A 674 -5.14 -8.15 -40.02
CA LEU A 674 -4.58 -9.47 -40.33
C LEU A 674 -3.05 -9.55 -40.21
N ARG A 675 -2.34 -8.40 -40.31
CA ARG A 675 -0.88 -8.35 -40.33
C ARG A 675 -0.30 -7.92 -39.00
N ASP A 676 -0.83 -6.86 -38.38
CA ASP A 676 -0.25 -6.12 -37.26
C ASP A 676 -0.94 -6.40 -35.93
N THR A 677 -1.55 -7.58 -35.79
CA THR A 677 -2.11 -8.07 -34.54
C THR A 677 -1.35 -9.30 -34.03
N GLN A 678 -1.47 -9.53 -32.74
CA GLN A 678 -0.79 -10.60 -32.03
C GLN A 678 -1.12 -11.98 -32.62
N ARG A 679 -0.09 -12.81 -32.85
CA ARG A 679 -0.23 -14.18 -33.37
C ARG A 679 0.12 -15.25 -32.35
N TYR A 680 0.98 -14.92 -31.41
CA TYR A 680 1.47 -15.80 -30.36
C TYR A 680 1.37 -15.05 -29.03
N PHE A 681 1.26 -15.79 -27.97
CA PHE A 681 1.30 -15.25 -26.61
C PHE A 681 2.12 -16.16 -25.68
N TYR A 682 2.53 -15.62 -24.54
CA TYR A 682 3.26 -16.39 -23.56
C TYR A 682 2.33 -16.88 -22.45
N ALA A 683 2.58 -18.09 -22.00
CA ALA A 683 1.87 -18.77 -20.91
C ALA A 683 2.89 -19.49 -20.02
N LEU A 684 2.64 -19.59 -18.74
CA LEU A 684 3.42 -20.42 -17.84
C LEU A 684 3.01 -21.89 -18.01
N SER A 685 3.99 -22.77 -18.23
CA SER A 685 3.75 -24.23 -18.18
C SER A 685 3.68 -24.68 -16.73
N THR A 686 2.61 -25.39 -16.36
CA THR A 686 2.41 -25.92 -15.00
C THR A 686 2.88 -27.36 -14.86
N THR A 687 3.34 -27.97 -15.95
CA THR A 687 3.88 -29.34 -15.99
C THR A 687 5.40 -29.38 -16.14
N ALA A 688 6.04 -28.29 -16.57
CA ALA A 688 7.49 -28.18 -16.67
C ALA A 688 8.05 -27.93 -15.27
N GLY A 689 8.88 -28.80 -14.72
CA GLY A 689 9.40 -28.56 -13.37
C GLY A 689 10.33 -29.62 -12.83
N GLU A 690 10.68 -30.62 -13.60
CA GLU A 690 11.66 -31.65 -13.20
C GLU A 690 13.12 -31.30 -13.60
N GLY A 691 13.33 -30.10 -14.22
CA GLY A 691 14.65 -29.66 -14.67
C GLY A 691 15.44 -28.88 -13.61
N GLU A 692 16.75 -28.72 -13.84
CA GLU A 692 17.59 -27.83 -13.05
C GLU A 692 17.17 -26.38 -13.29
N PHE A 693 17.21 -25.53 -12.23
CA PHE A 693 16.93 -24.12 -12.32
C PHE A 693 17.88 -23.41 -13.31
N SER A 694 17.31 -22.67 -14.25
CA SER A 694 18.05 -22.03 -15.33
C SER A 694 18.28 -20.53 -15.12
N ILE A 695 19.34 -20.02 -15.68
CA ILE A 695 19.59 -18.57 -15.82
C ILE A 695 18.58 -17.92 -16.78
N ASP A 696 18.03 -18.69 -17.71
CA ASP A 696 16.99 -18.23 -18.63
C ASP A 696 15.66 -18.06 -17.90
N GLU A 697 15.22 -16.83 -17.77
CA GLU A 697 13.96 -16.45 -17.12
C GLU A 697 12.71 -17.03 -17.82
N GLY A 698 12.89 -17.52 -19.03
CA GLY A 698 11.82 -18.09 -19.87
C GLY A 698 11.73 -19.62 -19.83
N PHE A 699 12.49 -20.31 -18.99
CA PHE A 699 12.59 -21.77 -19.04
C PHE A 699 11.26 -22.51 -18.79
N ASP A 700 10.34 -21.90 -18.04
CA ASP A 700 8.98 -22.41 -17.80
C ASP A 700 7.90 -21.71 -18.65
N ILE A 701 8.30 -20.83 -19.58
CA ILE A 701 7.37 -20.06 -20.40
C ILE A 701 7.18 -20.70 -21.76
N ALA A 702 5.96 -21.12 -22.06
CA ALA A 702 5.57 -21.63 -23.36
C ALA A 702 5.07 -20.53 -24.28
N ARG A 703 5.39 -20.63 -25.58
CA ARG A 703 4.85 -19.78 -26.61
C ARG A 703 3.69 -20.48 -27.32
N LEU A 704 2.47 -19.96 -27.14
CA LEU A 704 1.23 -20.55 -27.67
C LEU A 704 0.73 -19.78 -28.90
N ASN A 705 0.02 -20.49 -29.77
CA ASN A 705 -0.58 -19.88 -30.97
C ASN A 705 -1.99 -19.36 -30.63
N VAL A 706 -2.28 -18.11 -31.00
CA VAL A 706 -3.58 -17.46 -30.80
C VAL A 706 -4.71 -18.19 -31.53
N ASP A 707 -4.47 -18.64 -32.77
CA ASP A 707 -5.50 -19.30 -33.55
C ASP A 707 -5.94 -20.63 -32.92
N ASP A 708 -5.00 -21.41 -32.40
CA ASP A 708 -5.26 -22.69 -31.74
C ASP A 708 -6.00 -22.50 -30.42
N ALA A 709 -5.52 -21.59 -29.54
CA ALA A 709 -6.17 -21.27 -28.28
C ALA A 709 -7.56 -20.63 -28.48
N GLY A 710 -7.71 -19.80 -29.52
CA GLY A 710 -8.99 -19.23 -29.88
C GLY A 710 -10.01 -20.25 -30.35
N LYS A 711 -9.60 -21.25 -31.13
CA LYS A 711 -10.46 -22.36 -31.54
C LYS A 711 -10.90 -23.23 -30.37
N GLN A 712 -10.12 -23.32 -29.33
CA GLN A 712 -10.47 -24.03 -28.09
C GLN A 712 -11.40 -23.21 -27.18
N GLY A 713 -11.72 -21.96 -27.54
CA GLY A 713 -12.60 -21.07 -26.79
C GLY A 713 -11.94 -20.41 -25.56
N PHE A 714 -10.62 -20.52 -25.40
CA PHE A 714 -9.89 -19.93 -24.25
C PHE A 714 -9.71 -18.42 -24.37
N LEU A 715 -9.87 -17.87 -25.58
CA LEU A 715 -9.69 -16.43 -25.85
C LEU A 715 -11.01 -15.71 -26.14
N LYS A 716 -12.11 -16.22 -25.57
CA LYS A 716 -13.43 -15.60 -25.72
C LYS A 716 -13.40 -14.13 -25.30
N TYR A 717 -14.06 -13.29 -26.08
CA TYR A 717 -14.10 -11.82 -25.93
C TYR A 717 -12.80 -11.06 -26.27
N LEU A 718 -11.66 -11.76 -26.50
CA LEU A 718 -10.38 -11.14 -26.80
C LEU A 718 -10.07 -11.16 -28.30
N VAL A 719 -10.64 -12.13 -29.02
CA VAL A 719 -10.44 -12.35 -30.45
C VAL A 719 -11.71 -12.07 -31.25
N SER A 720 -11.50 -11.70 -32.49
CA SER A 720 -12.49 -11.68 -33.57
C SER A 720 -12.16 -12.77 -34.58
N THR A 721 -13.13 -13.18 -35.40
CA THR A 721 -12.94 -14.20 -36.44
C THR A 721 -12.92 -13.55 -37.82
N TYR A 722 -11.89 -13.87 -38.61
CA TYR A 722 -11.85 -13.49 -40.02
C TYR A 722 -12.68 -14.44 -40.85
N ASP A 723 -13.77 -13.92 -41.42
CA ASP A 723 -14.65 -14.61 -42.34
C ASP A 723 -14.08 -14.52 -43.77
N TYR A 724 -13.52 -15.61 -44.25
CA TYR A 724 -12.92 -15.71 -45.60
C TYR A 724 -13.94 -15.53 -46.71
N GLN A 725 -15.20 -15.87 -46.47
CA GLN A 725 -16.24 -15.82 -47.54
C GLN A 725 -16.71 -14.37 -47.79
N ASN A 726 -16.78 -13.58 -46.73
CA ASN A 726 -17.27 -12.20 -46.79
C ASN A 726 -16.14 -11.17 -46.66
N GLU A 727 -14.86 -11.60 -46.61
CA GLU A 727 -13.67 -10.77 -46.46
C GLU A 727 -13.81 -9.71 -45.36
N ARG A 728 -14.33 -10.14 -44.20
CA ARG A 728 -14.56 -9.24 -43.05
C ARG A 728 -14.16 -9.88 -41.73
N ILE A 729 -13.88 -9.03 -40.77
CA ILE A 729 -13.68 -9.44 -39.37
C ILE A 729 -15.01 -9.32 -38.63
N VAL A 730 -15.40 -10.36 -37.92
CA VAL A 730 -16.58 -10.43 -37.07
C VAL A 730 -16.15 -10.48 -35.62
N ASP A 731 -16.69 -9.57 -34.79
CA ASP A 731 -16.35 -9.45 -33.35
C ASP A 731 -16.96 -10.60 -32.52
N SER A 732 -16.65 -11.82 -32.90
CA SER A 732 -17.07 -13.07 -32.26
C SER A 732 -15.96 -14.11 -32.40
N ASP A 733 -15.83 -14.94 -31.40
CA ASP A 733 -14.94 -16.10 -31.40
C ASP A 733 -15.58 -17.35 -32.06
N GLU A 734 -16.85 -17.26 -32.44
CA GLU A 734 -17.58 -18.33 -33.11
C GLU A 734 -17.24 -18.39 -34.62
N GLY A 735 -17.20 -19.61 -35.17
CA GLY A 735 -16.94 -19.83 -36.59
C GLY A 735 -15.56 -20.41 -36.91
N GLY A 736 -15.41 -20.96 -38.11
CA GLY A 736 -14.23 -21.72 -38.58
C GLY A 736 -13.10 -20.85 -39.19
N GLY A 737 -13.17 -19.51 -39.10
CA GLY A 737 -12.16 -18.59 -39.65
C GLY A 737 -10.92 -18.42 -38.74
N ARG A 738 -9.91 -17.73 -39.29
CA ARG A 738 -8.72 -17.36 -38.54
C ARG A 738 -9.08 -16.43 -37.38
N LYS A 739 -8.52 -16.70 -36.20
CA LYS A 739 -8.69 -15.85 -35.02
C LYS A 739 -7.69 -14.69 -35.05
N VAL A 740 -8.18 -13.48 -34.77
CA VAL A 740 -7.44 -12.23 -34.82
C VAL A 740 -7.62 -11.52 -33.48
N VAL A 741 -6.57 -11.16 -32.79
CA VAL A 741 -6.63 -10.45 -31.51
C VAL A 741 -7.01 -8.98 -31.79
N THR A 742 -8.23 -8.61 -31.49
CA THR A 742 -8.75 -7.25 -31.70
C THR A 742 -9.19 -6.56 -30.43
N PHE A 743 -9.42 -7.30 -29.35
CA PHE A 743 -10.06 -6.81 -28.13
C PHE A 743 -11.37 -6.03 -28.39
N ALA A 744 -12.02 -6.23 -29.54
CA ALA A 744 -13.20 -5.48 -29.93
C ALA A 744 -14.34 -5.59 -28.90
N ASN A 745 -14.58 -6.78 -28.36
CA ASN A 745 -15.59 -6.97 -27.31
C ASN A 745 -15.28 -6.24 -26.02
N VAL A 746 -14.01 -6.00 -25.72
CA VAL A 746 -13.54 -5.26 -24.54
C VAL A 746 -13.58 -3.75 -24.81
N LEU A 747 -13.05 -3.29 -25.97
CA LEU A 747 -12.82 -1.86 -26.23
C LEU A 747 -14.03 -1.15 -26.87
N ARG A 748 -14.92 -1.88 -27.58
CA ARG A 748 -16.09 -1.32 -28.27
C ARG A 748 -17.41 -1.72 -27.63
N HIS A 749 -17.46 -2.91 -27.01
CA HIS A 749 -18.70 -3.50 -26.48
C HIS A 749 -18.71 -3.58 -24.94
N ASP A 750 -17.69 -3.06 -24.26
CA ASP A 750 -17.58 -2.91 -22.80
C ASP A 750 -17.88 -4.20 -22.01
N VAL A 751 -17.54 -5.37 -22.58
CA VAL A 751 -17.66 -6.66 -21.87
C VAL A 751 -16.82 -6.66 -20.59
N PHE A 752 -15.70 -5.95 -20.63
CA PHE A 752 -14.84 -5.68 -19.50
C PHE A 752 -14.42 -4.19 -19.53
N PRO A 753 -14.52 -3.41 -18.43
CA PRO A 753 -14.30 -1.97 -18.44
C PRO A 753 -12.80 -1.60 -18.45
N LEU A 754 -12.04 -2.13 -19.41
CA LEU A 754 -10.58 -1.97 -19.46
C LEU A 754 -10.20 -0.49 -19.66
N ALA A 755 -10.79 0.17 -20.64
CA ALA A 755 -10.43 1.54 -20.99
C ALA A 755 -10.72 2.51 -19.84
N GLN A 756 -11.90 2.41 -19.24
CA GLN A 756 -12.34 3.22 -18.11
C GLN A 756 -11.48 2.97 -16.87
N SER A 757 -11.15 1.70 -16.59
CA SER A 757 -10.27 1.32 -15.48
C SER A 757 -8.85 1.87 -15.67
N LEU A 758 -8.32 1.84 -16.90
CA LEU A 758 -6.99 2.38 -17.20
C LEU A 758 -6.96 3.90 -17.11
N ASP A 759 -7.99 4.60 -17.60
CA ASP A 759 -8.09 6.07 -17.45
C ASP A 759 -8.11 6.45 -15.96
N PHE A 760 -8.89 5.72 -15.16
CA PHE A 760 -8.93 5.89 -13.71
C PHE A 760 -7.54 5.66 -13.08
N MET A 761 -6.91 4.51 -13.34
CA MET A 761 -5.61 4.13 -12.76
C MET A 761 -4.49 5.13 -13.14
N LEU A 762 -4.46 5.56 -14.41
CA LEU A 762 -3.48 6.53 -14.90
C LEU A 762 -3.70 7.92 -14.30
N THR A 763 -4.96 8.37 -14.24
CA THR A 763 -5.32 9.66 -13.68
C THR A 763 -5.02 9.71 -12.18
N LYS A 764 -5.45 8.70 -11.41
CA LYS A 764 -5.19 8.62 -9.97
C LYS A 764 -3.71 8.42 -9.68
N GLY A 765 -3.04 7.53 -10.40
CA GLY A 765 -1.60 7.32 -10.27
C GLY A 765 -0.81 8.59 -10.50
N GLN A 766 -1.14 9.36 -11.53
CA GLN A 766 -0.49 10.65 -11.82
C GLN A 766 -0.79 11.70 -10.75
N GLN A 767 -2.03 11.80 -10.28
CA GLN A 767 -2.43 12.74 -9.22
C GLN A 767 -1.67 12.48 -7.93
N GLU A 768 -1.67 11.23 -7.47
CA GLU A 768 -1.06 10.85 -6.19
C GLU A 768 0.48 10.84 -6.26
N MET A 769 1.07 10.54 -7.43
CA MET A 769 2.52 10.60 -7.62
C MET A 769 3.02 12.03 -7.93
N GLY A 770 2.13 12.94 -8.28
CA GLY A 770 2.45 14.34 -8.62
C GLY A 770 3.20 14.52 -9.94
N ARG A 771 3.27 13.48 -10.79
CA ARG A 771 3.97 13.47 -12.09
C ARG A 771 3.41 12.38 -13.02
N PRO A 772 3.71 12.46 -14.35
CA PRO A 772 3.31 11.41 -15.28
C PRO A 772 3.79 10.03 -14.85
N VAL A 773 2.95 9.03 -15.07
CA VAL A 773 3.20 7.65 -14.64
C VAL A 773 3.11 6.65 -15.77
N GLU A 774 3.87 5.57 -15.63
CA GLU A 774 3.70 4.33 -16.35
C GLU A 774 3.21 3.26 -15.38
N ILE A 775 2.25 2.45 -15.82
CA ILE A 775 1.68 1.35 -15.03
C ILE A 775 1.78 0.03 -15.79
N GLU A 776 1.96 -1.06 -15.06
CA GLU A 776 1.78 -2.41 -15.57
C GLU A 776 0.47 -2.99 -15.01
N PHE A 777 -0.25 -3.73 -15.84
CA PHE A 777 -1.51 -4.36 -15.46
C PHE A 777 -1.70 -5.73 -16.07
N ALA A 778 -2.55 -6.55 -15.43
CA ALA A 778 -3.05 -7.79 -15.99
C ALA A 778 -4.51 -7.97 -15.61
N GLY A 779 -5.29 -8.60 -16.47
CA GLY A 779 -6.71 -8.80 -16.26
C GLY A 779 -7.15 -10.25 -16.43
N VAL A 780 -8.10 -10.66 -15.60
CA VAL A 780 -8.83 -11.92 -15.74
C VAL A 780 -10.30 -11.58 -15.94
N LEU A 781 -10.81 -11.92 -17.09
CA LEU A 781 -12.21 -11.72 -17.43
C LEU A 781 -13.08 -12.74 -16.72
N GLY A 782 -14.26 -12.34 -16.30
CA GLY A 782 -15.30 -13.23 -15.79
C GLY A 782 -15.77 -14.22 -16.82
N THR A 783 -16.28 -15.36 -16.39
CA THR A 783 -16.98 -16.31 -17.27
C THR A 783 -18.23 -15.67 -17.85
N THR A 784 -18.75 -16.22 -18.95
CA THR A 784 -19.98 -15.72 -19.58
C THR A 784 -21.16 -15.62 -18.60
N LYS A 785 -21.22 -16.52 -17.61
CA LYS A 785 -22.25 -16.50 -16.56
C LYS A 785 -22.03 -15.34 -15.61
N GLU A 786 -20.82 -15.18 -15.09
CA GLU A 786 -20.46 -14.12 -14.14
C GLU A 786 -20.64 -12.74 -14.77
N ILE A 787 -20.23 -12.56 -16.03
CA ILE A 787 -20.44 -11.29 -16.78
C ILE A 787 -21.93 -10.94 -16.87
N ARG A 788 -22.79 -11.93 -17.14
CA ARG A 788 -24.24 -11.72 -17.17
C ARG A 788 -24.83 -11.38 -15.79
N GLU A 789 -24.22 -11.88 -14.74
CA GLU A 789 -24.58 -11.59 -13.34
C GLU A 789 -23.99 -10.29 -12.83
N GLY A 790 -23.23 -9.55 -13.66
CA GLY A 790 -22.65 -8.25 -13.34
C GLY A 790 -21.21 -8.30 -12.82
N ASN A 791 -20.61 -9.49 -12.69
CA ASN A 791 -19.19 -9.66 -12.35
C ASN A 791 -18.38 -9.82 -13.64
N LYS A 792 -17.78 -8.73 -14.10
CA LYS A 792 -17.01 -8.70 -15.35
C LYS A 792 -15.59 -9.26 -15.21
N GLY A 793 -15.07 -9.39 -13.97
CA GLY A 793 -13.73 -9.91 -13.71
C GLY A 793 -12.88 -9.02 -12.82
N THR A 794 -11.57 -9.21 -12.89
CA THR A 794 -10.59 -8.48 -12.05
C THR A 794 -9.48 -7.91 -12.90
N LEU A 795 -9.17 -6.62 -12.68
CA LEU A 795 -7.97 -5.96 -13.20
C LEU A 795 -6.96 -5.80 -12.08
N TYR A 796 -5.77 -6.33 -12.29
CA TYR A 796 -4.68 -6.25 -11.34
C TYR A 796 -3.71 -5.15 -11.74
N TRP A 797 -3.41 -4.28 -10.79
CA TRP A 797 -2.41 -3.24 -10.92
C TRP A 797 -1.07 -3.79 -10.42
N LEU A 798 -0.13 -4.08 -11.33
CA LEU A 798 1.08 -4.85 -11.05
C LEU A 798 2.28 -3.98 -10.68
N GLN A 799 2.34 -2.76 -11.22
CA GLN A 799 3.42 -1.81 -10.99
C GLN A 799 2.97 -0.39 -11.32
N ILE A 800 3.54 0.58 -10.63
CA ILE A 800 3.50 2.00 -10.98
C ILE A 800 4.90 2.57 -10.85
N ARG A 801 5.29 3.36 -11.83
CA ARG A 801 6.54 4.12 -11.78
C ARG A 801 6.37 5.50 -12.40
N PRO A 802 7.12 6.51 -11.98
CA PRO A 802 7.14 7.78 -12.68
C PRO A 802 7.71 7.58 -14.08
N MET A 803 7.10 8.22 -15.07
CA MET A 803 7.74 8.34 -16.37
C MET A 803 8.99 9.20 -16.20
N VAL A 804 10.10 8.76 -16.83
CA VAL A 804 11.33 9.54 -16.80
C VAL A 804 11.07 10.87 -17.48
N ASP A 805 11.10 11.93 -16.69
CA ASP A 805 10.85 13.27 -17.18
C ASP A 805 12.11 13.79 -17.90
N ARG A 806 12.16 13.56 -19.20
CA ARG A 806 13.21 14.16 -20.04
C ARG A 806 13.09 15.68 -20.15
N ARG A 807 12.14 16.32 -19.42
CA ARG A 807 11.99 17.78 -19.39
C ARG A 807 13.18 18.47 -18.76
N GLU A 808 13.83 17.86 -17.78
CA GLU A 808 15.08 18.35 -17.21
C GLU A 808 16.24 18.33 -18.25
N MET A 809 16.08 17.53 -19.33
CA MET A 809 16.99 17.51 -20.47
C MET A 809 16.54 18.43 -21.62
N LEU A 810 15.31 18.96 -21.62
CA LEU A 810 14.86 19.91 -22.63
C LEU A 810 15.44 21.28 -22.32
N ASP A 811 16.38 21.71 -23.14
CA ASP A 811 16.88 23.08 -23.08
C ASP A 811 15.80 24.04 -23.65
N GLU A 812 15.14 24.78 -22.79
CA GLU A 812 14.14 25.77 -23.20
C GLU A 812 14.75 26.89 -24.04
N HIS A 813 16.06 27.14 -23.92
CA HIS A 813 16.77 28.10 -24.80
C HIS A 813 16.81 27.57 -26.25
N VAL A 814 17.04 26.26 -26.43
CA VAL A 814 17.02 25.64 -27.76
C VAL A 814 15.62 25.68 -28.36
N LEU A 815 14.59 25.34 -27.59
CA LEU A 815 13.20 25.40 -28.07
C LEU A 815 12.73 26.81 -28.43
N ASN A 816 13.28 27.84 -27.79
CA ASN A 816 12.91 29.24 -27.96
C ASN A 816 13.96 30.05 -28.75
N ALA A 817 14.88 29.35 -29.41
CA ALA A 817 15.90 29.99 -30.26
C ALA A 817 15.27 30.85 -31.38
N SER A 818 16.00 31.87 -31.81
CA SER A 818 15.53 32.75 -32.88
C SER A 818 15.48 32.04 -34.23
N PRO A 819 14.56 32.38 -35.14
CA PRO A 819 14.38 31.68 -36.41
C PRO A 819 15.67 31.58 -37.29
N ASP A 820 16.56 32.52 -37.23
CA ASP A 820 17.86 32.52 -37.92
C ASP A 820 18.85 31.48 -37.40
N GLN A 821 18.70 31.07 -36.17
CA GLN A 821 19.49 29.99 -35.52
C GLN A 821 18.92 28.61 -35.79
N LEU A 822 17.71 28.51 -36.31
CA LEU A 822 17.06 27.25 -36.56
C LEU A 822 17.32 26.74 -37.96
N LEU A 823 17.62 25.43 -38.05
CA LEU A 823 17.67 24.69 -39.32
C LEU A 823 16.28 24.19 -39.71
N ILE A 824 15.55 23.65 -38.71
CA ILE A 824 14.21 23.15 -38.87
C ILE A 824 13.39 23.56 -37.64
N SER A 825 12.16 23.99 -37.86
CA SER A 825 11.18 24.16 -36.79
C SER A 825 9.81 23.63 -37.17
N SER A 826 9.07 23.10 -36.21
CA SER A 826 7.70 22.61 -36.39
C SER A 826 6.86 22.92 -35.15
N ASN A 827 5.62 23.30 -35.37
CA ASN A 827 4.58 23.41 -34.31
C ASN A 827 3.66 22.20 -34.30
N ASN A 828 3.95 21.19 -35.06
CA ASN A 828 3.28 19.90 -35.08
C ASN A 828 4.33 18.77 -35.07
N ALA A 829 5.04 18.70 -33.93
CA ALA A 829 6.13 17.75 -33.70
C ALA A 829 5.68 16.65 -32.73
N LEU A 830 6.01 15.42 -33.06
CA LEU A 830 5.74 14.22 -32.23
C LEU A 830 7.07 13.63 -31.75
N GLY A 831 7.01 13.04 -30.56
CA GLY A 831 8.18 12.62 -29.79
C GLY A 831 8.40 13.54 -28.61
N HIS A 832 9.42 13.27 -27.78
CA HIS A 832 9.75 14.10 -26.63
C HIS A 832 11.21 13.91 -26.20
N GLY A 833 11.90 14.99 -25.91
CA GLY A 833 13.28 15.00 -25.39
C GLY A 833 14.28 15.67 -26.32
N MET A 834 15.56 15.60 -25.93
CA MET A 834 16.70 15.99 -26.76
C MET A 834 17.19 14.76 -27.53
N MET A 835 17.63 14.99 -28.77
CA MET A 835 18.33 13.97 -29.55
C MET A 835 19.74 14.48 -29.83
N ASP A 836 20.71 13.70 -29.39
CA ASP A 836 22.12 13.99 -29.55
C ASP A 836 22.78 13.05 -30.58
N GLY A 837 23.93 13.42 -31.08
CA GLY A 837 24.75 12.56 -31.92
C GLY A 837 24.37 12.52 -33.42
N VAL A 838 23.36 13.26 -33.86
CA VAL A 838 22.97 13.27 -35.28
C VAL A 838 23.79 14.34 -36.03
N GLN A 839 24.61 13.91 -36.95
CA GLN A 839 25.44 14.80 -37.76
C GLN A 839 25.00 14.90 -39.21
N HIS A 840 24.13 14.01 -39.69
CA HIS A 840 23.76 13.90 -41.09
C HIS A 840 22.31 14.35 -41.31
N VAL A 841 22.12 15.13 -42.38
CA VAL A 841 20.82 15.46 -42.94
C VAL A 841 20.73 14.87 -44.35
N VAL A 842 19.77 13.96 -44.53
CA VAL A 842 19.44 13.39 -45.84
C VAL A 842 18.21 14.13 -46.35
N MET A 843 18.40 14.93 -47.38
CA MET A 843 17.38 15.81 -47.93
C MET A 843 17.01 15.40 -49.36
N VAL A 844 15.72 15.21 -49.62
CA VAL A 844 15.21 15.12 -50.99
C VAL A 844 15.10 16.55 -51.53
N LYS A 845 15.64 16.78 -52.74
CA LYS A 845 15.58 18.08 -53.40
C LYS A 845 14.14 18.44 -53.69
N PRO A 846 13.60 19.57 -53.16
CA PRO A 846 12.17 19.88 -53.26
C PRO A 846 11.66 19.96 -54.69
N GLU A 847 12.49 20.49 -55.63
CA GLU A 847 12.16 20.66 -57.03
C GLU A 847 12.08 19.33 -57.80
N LYS A 848 12.56 18.22 -57.23
CA LYS A 848 12.53 16.88 -57.82
C LYS A 848 11.34 16.03 -57.35
N PHE A 849 10.57 16.51 -56.36
CA PHE A 849 9.36 15.81 -55.89
C PHE A 849 8.33 15.80 -57.03
N SER A 850 8.01 14.62 -57.52
CA SER A 850 6.95 14.38 -58.49
C SER A 850 6.50 12.94 -58.51
N MET A 851 5.28 12.67 -58.97
CA MET A 851 4.73 11.30 -59.01
C MET A 851 5.66 10.35 -59.76
N ALA A 852 6.33 10.78 -60.82
CA ALA A 852 7.25 9.97 -61.64
C ALA A 852 8.57 9.67 -60.89
N ASN A 853 9.08 10.64 -60.13
CA ASN A 853 10.39 10.53 -59.45
C ASN A 853 10.29 9.86 -58.07
N ASN A 854 9.14 9.91 -57.40
CA ASN A 854 8.99 9.47 -55.97
C ASN A 854 9.34 7.99 -55.76
N VAL A 855 9.13 7.13 -56.75
CA VAL A 855 9.54 5.71 -56.71
C VAL A 855 11.08 5.59 -56.76
N LEU A 856 11.72 6.34 -57.67
CA LEU A 856 13.18 6.35 -57.80
C LEU A 856 13.84 6.94 -56.55
N ILE A 857 13.25 7.98 -56.00
CA ILE A 857 13.70 8.58 -54.73
C ILE A 857 13.61 7.53 -53.60
N ALA A 858 12.53 6.75 -53.49
CA ALA A 858 12.39 5.71 -52.49
C ALA A 858 13.48 4.62 -52.59
N GLU A 859 13.82 4.21 -53.81
CA GLU A 859 14.90 3.25 -54.05
C GLU A 859 16.28 3.79 -53.66
N GLU A 860 16.53 5.06 -53.95
CA GLU A 860 17.76 5.72 -53.57
C GLU A 860 17.90 5.89 -52.07
N ILE A 861 16.86 6.35 -51.38
CA ILE A 861 16.81 6.45 -49.92
C ILE A 861 17.08 5.08 -49.29
N ALA A 862 16.54 4.00 -49.84
CA ALA A 862 16.80 2.65 -49.35
C ALA A 862 18.29 2.24 -49.46
N LYS A 863 19.00 2.68 -50.51
CA LYS A 863 20.43 2.44 -50.63
C LYS A 863 21.22 3.25 -49.61
N ILE A 864 20.83 4.52 -49.40
CA ILE A 864 21.44 5.41 -48.42
C ILE A 864 21.25 4.85 -47.00
N ASN A 865 20.04 4.45 -46.65
CA ASN A 865 19.73 3.89 -45.34
C ASN A 865 20.56 2.66 -45.02
N ARG A 866 20.80 1.76 -45.96
CA ARG A 866 21.67 0.60 -45.74
C ARG A 866 23.08 0.98 -45.33
N ASN A 867 23.65 2.07 -45.90
CA ASN A 867 24.97 2.55 -45.52
C ASN A 867 24.97 3.03 -44.05
N PHE A 868 23.94 3.79 -43.64
CA PHE A 868 23.80 4.25 -42.26
C PHE A 868 23.54 3.11 -41.28
N THR A 869 22.76 2.11 -41.65
CA THR A 869 22.57 0.89 -40.85
C THR A 869 23.90 0.16 -40.63
N ASN A 870 24.73 0.03 -41.67
CA ASN A 870 26.02 -0.64 -41.57
C ASN A 870 27.04 0.16 -40.73
N SER A 871 26.99 1.48 -40.74
CA SER A 871 27.86 2.33 -39.92
C SER A 871 27.36 2.53 -38.48
N GLY A 872 26.11 2.17 -38.20
CA GLY A 872 25.46 2.43 -36.87
C GLY A 872 25.14 3.91 -36.67
N GLU A 873 25.28 4.78 -37.67
CA GLU A 873 24.96 6.20 -37.55
C GLU A 873 23.51 6.50 -37.87
N GLY A 874 22.97 7.57 -37.23
CA GLY A 874 21.62 8.06 -37.50
C GLY A 874 21.63 9.34 -38.36
N TYR A 875 20.47 9.64 -38.97
CA TYR A 875 20.30 10.84 -39.77
C TYR A 875 18.94 11.50 -39.60
N ILE A 876 18.83 12.78 -39.95
CA ILE A 876 17.58 13.50 -40.13
C ILE A 876 17.13 13.33 -41.58
N LEU A 877 15.91 12.80 -41.77
CA LEU A 877 15.32 12.60 -43.09
C LEU A 877 14.37 13.74 -43.42
N VAL A 878 14.62 14.50 -44.46
CA VAL A 878 13.80 15.62 -44.90
C VAL A 878 13.27 15.38 -46.31
N GLY A 879 11.97 15.49 -46.49
CA GLY A 879 11.34 15.35 -47.81
C GLY A 879 10.04 16.09 -47.99
N VAL A 880 9.67 16.35 -49.21
CA VAL A 880 8.38 16.94 -49.59
C VAL A 880 7.35 15.84 -49.70
N GLY A 881 6.15 16.07 -49.21
CA GLY A 881 5.07 15.08 -49.17
C GLY A 881 5.18 14.08 -48.05
N ARG A 882 4.37 13.04 -48.08
CA ARG A 882 4.31 11.98 -47.08
C ARG A 882 5.41 10.95 -47.25
N TRP A 883 6.00 10.52 -46.17
CA TRP A 883 6.82 9.32 -46.15
C TRP A 883 5.95 8.07 -45.95
N GLY A 884 6.23 7.02 -46.76
CA GLY A 884 5.53 5.74 -46.69
C GLY A 884 4.14 5.74 -47.35
N SER A 885 3.81 6.76 -48.13
CA SER A 885 2.57 6.80 -48.89
C SER A 885 2.62 5.80 -50.07
N SER A 886 1.55 4.97 -50.18
CA SER A 886 1.37 4.12 -51.38
C SER A 886 0.98 4.94 -52.63
N ASP A 887 0.36 6.12 -52.41
CA ASP A 887 0.06 7.05 -53.48
C ASP A 887 1.27 7.97 -53.76
N THR A 888 1.88 7.78 -54.87
CA THR A 888 3.08 8.54 -55.29
C THR A 888 2.77 10.02 -55.62
N ALA A 889 1.54 10.40 -55.79
CA ALA A 889 1.13 11.80 -55.91
C ALA A 889 1.17 12.55 -54.57
N LEU A 890 0.96 11.81 -53.45
CA LEU A 890 0.92 12.38 -52.11
C LEU A 890 2.25 12.27 -51.37
N GLY A 891 3.15 11.39 -51.79
CA GLY A 891 4.40 11.18 -51.06
C GLY A 891 5.36 10.18 -51.65
N ILE A 892 6.41 9.88 -50.91
CA ILE A 892 7.49 8.97 -51.27
C ILE A 892 7.19 7.58 -50.74
N PRO A 893 7.09 6.53 -51.60
CA PRO A 893 6.56 5.21 -51.18
C PRO A 893 7.66 4.32 -50.52
N VAL A 894 8.33 4.82 -49.48
CA VAL A 894 9.29 4.04 -48.69
C VAL A 894 8.59 3.10 -47.72
N LYS A 895 9.22 1.94 -47.48
CA LYS A 895 8.88 1.05 -46.40
C LYS A 895 9.79 1.28 -45.19
N TRP A 896 9.35 0.97 -43.98
CA TRP A 896 10.12 1.18 -42.76
C TRP A 896 11.58 0.66 -42.84
N PRO A 897 11.86 -0.57 -43.29
CA PRO A 897 13.25 -1.03 -43.40
C PRO A 897 14.15 -0.17 -44.29
N GLN A 898 13.55 0.65 -45.16
CA GLN A 898 14.29 1.52 -46.08
C GLN A 898 14.70 2.86 -45.46
N ILE A 899 14.24 3.15 -44.23
CA ILE A 899 14.53 4.40 -43.49
C ILE A 899 14.77 4.16 -42.00
N SER A 900 15.02 2.93 -41.60
CA SER A 900 15.12 2.49 -40.19
C SER A 900 16.22 3.18 -39.38
N SER A 901 17.24 3.78 -40.03
CA SER A 901 18.31 4.55 -39.37
C SER A 901 17.96 6.05 -39.21
N ALA A 902 16.81 6.51 -39.69
CA ALA A 902 16.37 7.88 -39.45
C ALA A 902 16.00 8.07 -37.95
N ARG A 903 16.52 9.13 -37.35
CA ARG A 903 16.24 9.53 -35.95
C ARG A 903 15.15 10.59 -35.86
N LEU A 904 15.09 11.46 -36.88
CA LEU A 904 14.04 12.46 -37.05
C LEU A 904 13.57 12.39 -38.51
N ILE A 905 12.27 12.39 -38.70
CA ILE A 905 11.63 12.41 -40.02
C ILE A 905 10.86 13.70 -40.16
N VAL A 906 11.04 14.42 -41.26
CA VAL A 906 10.42 15.70 -41.54
C VAL A 906 9.63 15.59 -42.85
N GLU A 907 8.32 15.84 -42.75
CA GLU A 907 7.42 15.97 -43.90
C GLU A 907 7.18 17.45 -44.19
N VAL A 908 7.44 17.88 -45.38
CA VAL A 908 7.27 19.27 -45.81
C VAL A 908 6.13 19.36 -46.82
N ALA A 909 5.23 20.31 -46.66
CA ALA A 909 4.13 20.53 -47.59
C ALA A 909 4.67 20.93 -48.99
N ALA A 910 4.14 20.34 -50.03
CA ALA A 910 4.41 20.77 -51.38
C ALA A 910 3.82 22.16 -51.64
N PRO A 911 4.50 23.06 -52.39
CA PRO A 911 3.98 24.38 -52.71
C PRO A 911 2.59 24.29 -53.40
N GLY A 912 1.58 24.84 -52.77
CA GLY A 912 0.19 24.88 -53.30
C GLY A 912 -0.69 23.66 -52.93
N ASN A 913 -0.19 22.65 -52.24
CA ASN A 913 -0.98 21.49 -51.81
C ASN A 913 -1.07 21.40 -50.31
N THR A 914 -2.24 21.30 -49.74
CA THR A 914 -2.46 20.94 -48.34
C THR A 914 -2.48 19.42 -48.21
N ILE A 915 -1.29 18.82 -47.92
CA ILE A 915 -1.18 17.38 -47.66
C ILE A 915 -1.47 17.14 -46.18
N GLU A 916 -2.30 16.15 -45.86
CA GLU A 916 -2.50 15.71 -44.47
C GLU A 916 -1.31 14.84 -44.02
N PRO A 917 -0.83 14.97 -42.78
CA PRO A 917 0.30 14.19 -42.27
C PRO A 917 0.09 12.67 -42.36
N SER A 918 1.18 11.90 -42.40
CA SER A 918 1.16 10.42 -42.45
C SER A 918 0.58 9.75 -41.18
N GLN A 919 0.00 10.51 -40.29
CA GLN A 919 -0.68 10.01 -39.07
C GLN A 919 -1.81 9.06 -39.52
N GLY A 920 -1.79 7.83 -38.99
CA GLY A 920 -2.79 6.82 -39.36
C GLY A 920 -2.32 5.77 -40.39
N THR A 921 -1.06 5.78 -40.79
CA THR A 921 -0.49 4.80 -41.73
C THR A 921 0.38 3.76 -40.97
N HIS A 922 0.72 2.65 -41.64
CA HIS A 922 1.72 1.69 -41.18
C HIS A 922 3.05 2.31 -40.82
N PHE A 923 3.44 3.29 -41.60
CA PHE A 923 4.64 4.04 -41.42
C PHE A 923 4.67 4.71 -40.05
N PHE A 924 3.57 5.35 -39.67
CA PHE A 924 3.43 6.02 -38.40
C PHE A 924 3.51 5.08 -37.18
N GLN A 925 3.00 3.87 -37.31
CA GLN A 925 3.08 2.87 -36.24
C GLN A 925 4.53 2.51 -35.88
N ASN A 926 5.40 2.38 -36.89
CA ASN A 926 6.82 2.11 -36.66
C ASN A 926 7.52 3.31 -36.00
N LEU A 927 7.17 4.56 -36.37
CA LEU A 927 7.70 5.76 -35.72
C LEU A 927 7.45 5.73 -34.22
N THR A 928 6.23 5.40 -33.82
CA THR A 928 5.84 5.34 -32.41
C THR A 928 6.55 4.23 -31.66
N SER A 929 6.74 3.06 -32.29
CA SER A 929 7.37 1.89 -31.67
C SER A 929 8.88 2.09 -31.46
N PHE A 930 9.55 2.81 -32.36
CA PHE A 930 10.99 3.05 -32.29
C PHE A 930 11.38 4.41 -31.72
N GLY A 931 10.39 5.22 -31.27
CA GLY A 931 10.66 6.51 -30.65
C GLY A 931 11.32 7.54 -31.56
N VAL A 932 11.05 7.48 -32.88
CA VAL A 932 11.61 8.40 -33.87
C VAL A 932 10.87 9.73 -33.82
N GLY A 933 11.63 10.84 -33.80
CA GLY A 933 11.03 12.18 -33.91
C GLY A 933 10.33 12.37 -35.26
N TYR A 934 9.21 13.08 -35.25
CA TYR A 934 8.44 13.33 -36.45
C TYR A 934 7.94 14.76 -36.48
N PHE A 935 8.30 15.50 -37.52
CA PHE A 935 7.91 16.88 -37.76
C PHE A 935 7.08 17.00 -39.01
N THR A 936 6.03 17.81 -38.97
CA THR A 936 5.34 18.29 -40.19
C THR A 936 5.54 19.80 -40.32
N VAL A 937 5.86 20.26 -41.49
CA VAL A 937 6.20 21.66 -41.78
C VAL A 937 5.38 22.19 -42.96
N GLY A 938 4.74 23.33 -42.75
CA GLY A 938 3.94 24.00 -43.79
C GLY A 938 2.60 23.33 -44.12
N MET A 939 2.14 22.33 -43.32
CA MET A 939 0.86 21.67 -43.49
C MET A 939 -0.20 22.38 -42.65
N LYS A 940 -1.40 22.60 -43.17
CA LYS A 940 -2.61 23.20 -42.51
C LYS A 940 -2.33 23.92 -41.16
N ARG A 941 -2.11 25.24 -41.17
CA ARG A 941 -1.91 26.13 -40.02
C ARG A 941 -0.56 25.98 -39.28
N ASP A 942 0.40 25.27 -39.84
CA ASP A 942 1.71 25.13 -39.24
C ASP A 942 2.65 26.28 -39.67
N VAL A 943 3.30 26.93 -38.69
CA VAL A 943 4.23 28.05 -38.89
C VAL A 943 5.69 27.53 -38.88
N GLY A 944 5.89 26.22 -39.09
CA GLY A 944 7.19 25.60 -39.15
C GLY A 944 8.00 26.01 -40.40
N MET A 945 9.31 25.77 -40.33
CA MET A 945 10.22 26.05 -41.46
C MET A 945 11.31 24.97 -41.61
N VAL A 946 11.79 24.79 -42.81
CA VAL A 946 13.05 24.12 -43.12
C VAL A 946 13.91 25.10 -43.92
N ASP A 947 15.16 25.34 -43.49
CA ASP A 947 16.09 26.22 -44.18
C ASP A 947 16.80 25.45 -45.31
N PHE A 948 16.08 25.29 -46.43
CA PHE A 948 16.61 24.59 -47.61
C PHE A 948 17.80 25.34 -48.24
N ASP A 949 17.81 26.67 -48.17
CA ASP A 949 18.89 27.50 -48.73
C ASP A 949 20.19 27.26 -47.98
N TYR A 950 20.12 27.20 -46.64
CA TYR A 950 21.24 26.84 -45.78
C TYR A 950 21.76 25.44 -46.10
N LEU A 951 20.90 24.44 -46.21
CA LEU A 951 21.27 23.06 -46.55
C LEU A 951 21.87 22.95 -47.96
N ALA A 952 21.36 23.73 -48.91
CA ALA A 952 21.90 23.78 -50.27
C ALA A 952 23.29 24.44 -50.34
N ALA A 953 23.57 25.42 -49.47
CA ALA A 953 24.84 26.11 -49.38
C ALA A 953 25.96 25.29 -48.71
N MET A 954 25.59 24.30 -47.85
CA MET A 954 26.56 23.44 -47.17
C MET A 954 27.23 22.44 -48.12
N PRO A 955 28.50 22.06 -47.89
CA PRO A 955 29.15 21.02 -48.67
C PRO A 955 28.41 19.68 -48.56
N ALA A 956 28.11 19.06 -49.70
CA ALA A 956 27.47 17.74 -49.71
C ALA A 956 28.56 16.64 -49.63
N VAL A 957 28.31 15.63 -48.75
CA VAL A 957 29.11 14.41 -48.73
C VAL A 957 28.63 13.39 -49.77
N TYR A 958 27.36 13.55 -50.16
CA TYR A 958 26.75 12.82 -51.27
C TYR A 958 25.74 13.71 -51.98
N GLU A 959 25.76 13.70 -53.30
CA GLU A 959 24.74 14.43 -54.07
C GLU A 959 24.43 13.65 -55.35
N SER A 960 23.14 13.44 -55.56
CA SER A 960 22.58 12.84 -56.76
C SER A 960 21.62 13.81 -57.48
N GLU A 961 20.91 13.29 -58.43
CA GLU A 961 19.81 14.02 -59.09
C GLU A 961 18.67 14.35 -58.09
N PHE A 962 18.36 13.42 -57.15
CA PHE A 962 17.20 13.50 -56.28
C PHE A 962 17.54 13.84 -54.82
N VAL A 963 18.70 13.37 -54.33
CA VAL A 963 19.02 13.42 -52.91
C VAL A 963 20.33 14.14 -52.67
N ARG A 964 20.37 14.92 -51.58
CA ARG A 964 21.58 15.56 -51.06
C ARG A 964 21.80 15.15 -49.64
N ILE A 965 23.01 14.77 -49.29
CA ILE A 965 23.41 14.46 -47.89
C ILE A 965 24.43 15.51 -47.45
N VAL A 966 24.12 16.20 -46.39
CA VAL A 966 24.99 17.15 -45.69
C VAL A 966 25.46 16.53 -44.39
N ARG A 967 26.76 16.61 -44.13
CA ARG A 967 27.37 16.23 -42.86
C ARG A 967 27.89 17.47 -42.15
N PHE A 968 27.57 17.59 -40.88
CA PHE A 968 28.04 18.68 -40.03
C PHE A 968 29.21 18.22 -39.17
N ASP A 969 30.16 19.09 -38.89
CA ASP A 969 31.37 18.79 -38.10
C ASP A 969 31.02 18.51 -36.60
N SER A 970 29.93 19.10 -36.11
CA SER A 970 29.41 18.88 -34.78
C SER A 970 27.97 18.31 -34.83
N PRO A 971 27.56 17.49 -33.86
CA PRO A 971 26.19 17.01 -33.79
C PRO A 971 25.16 18.14 -33.73
N LEU A 972 24.07 17.97 -34.48
CA LEU A 972 22.94 18.88 -34.46
C LEU A 972 22.16 18.71 -33.15
N GLN A 973 21.73 19.81 -32.56
CA GLN A 973 20.86 19.80 -31.42
C GLN A 973 19.40 19.74 -31.87
N VAL A 974 18.74 18.65 -31.54
CA VAL A 974 17.32 18.45 -31.81
C VAL A 974 16.56 18.45 -30.47
N ALA A 975 15.58 19.34 -30.34
CA ALA A 975 14.74 19.40 -29.17
C ALA A 975 13.27 19.24 -29.55
N ILE A 976 12.54 18.35 -28.90
CA ILE A 976 11.13 18.08 -29.14
C ILE A 976 10.33 18.16 -27.84
N ASN A 977 9.34 19.03 -27.82
CA ASN A 977 8.34 19.08 -26.74
C ASN A 977 7.00 18.55 -27.25
N GLY A 978 6.81 17.23 -27.13
CA GLY A 978 5.59 16.57 -27.61
C GLY A 978 4.31 16.99 -26.86
N MET A 979 4.43 17.57 -25.66
CA MET A 979 3.30 18.15 -24.93
C MET A 979 2.76 19.42 -25.58
N LYS A 980 3.67 20.22 -26.14
CA LYS A 980 3.34 21.48 -26.83
C LYS A 980 3.28 21.31 -28.35
N GLY A 981 3.56 20.10 -28.86
CA GLY A 981 3.69 19.84 -30.29
C GLY A 981 4.84 20.62 -30.96
N ARG A 982 5.83 21.15 -30.21
CA ARG A 982 6.89 21.98 -30.74
C ARG A 982 8.19 21.20 -30.87
N GLY A 983 8.81 21.29 -32.04
CA GLY A 983 10.12 20.70 -32.29
C GLY A 983 11.04 21.64 -33.06
N VAL A 984 12.35 21.58 -32.77
CA VAL A 984 13.37 22.39 -33.41
C VAL A 984 14.65 21.61 -33.65
N VAL A 985 15.37 21.97 -34.72
CA VAL A 985 16.73 21.56 -35.01
C VAL A 985 17.57 22.82 -35.15
N MET A 986 18.62 22.95 -34.33
CA MET A 986 19.51 24.10 -34.35
C MET A 986 20.53 23.97 -35.47
N LYS A 987 20.89 25.11 -36.08
CA LYS A 987 22.10 25.20 -36.89
C LYS A 987 23.32 24.99 -35.99
N PRO A 988 24.39 24.33 -36.45
CA PRO A 988 25.62 24.22 -35.67
C PRO A 988 26.16 25.61 -35.37
N HIS A 989 26.62 25.86 -34.14
CA HIS A 989 27.29 27.11 -33.80
C HIS A 989 28.56 27.24 -34.68
N GLY A 990 28.56 28.22 -35.54
CA GLY A 990 29.78 28.60 -36.24
C GLY A 990 30.86 28.91 -35.17
N LYS A 991 32.11 28.44 -35.39
CA LYS A 991 33.23 28.96 -34.63
C LYS A 991 33.16 30.48 -34.69
N GLN A 992 32.86 31.14 -33.56
CA GLN A 992 33.22 32.54 -33.43
C GLN A 992 34.72 32.66 -33.69
N LEU A 993 35.06 33.23 -34.82
CA LEU A 993 36.40 33.72 -35.03
C LEU A 993 36.63 34.76 -33.93
N ASP A 994 37.49 34.42 -32.96
CA ASP A 994 37.99 35.35 -31.98
C ASP A 994 38.66 36.50 -32.73
N ASN A 995 37.92 37.58 -32.92
CA ASN A 995 38.48 38.87 -33.26
C ASN A 995 39.03 39.51 -31.98
N ASN A 996 40.20 39.05 -31.53
CA ASN A 996 41.05 39.76 -30.61
C ASN A 996 42.51 39.59 -31.10
N THR A 997 42.93 40.50 -31.95
CA THR A 997 44.28 41.01 -32.03
C THR A 997 44.22 42.50 -31.90
#